data_27c64b2a2e61b54d8b9a082ed4d78f8d
#
_entry.id   27c64b2a2e61b54d8b9a082ed4d78f8d
#
_cell.length_a   1.000
_cell.length_b   1.000
_cell.length_c   1.000
_cell.angle_alpha   90.00
_cell.angle_beta   90.00
_cell.angle_gamma   90.00
#
_symmetry.space_group_name_H-M   'P 1'
#
loop_
_entity.id
_entity.type
_entity.pdbx_description
1 polymer ?
#
loop_
_entity_poly.entity_id
_entity_poly.type
_entity_poly.pdbx_seq_one_letter_code
_entity_poly.pdbx_strand_id
1 'polypeptide(L)'
;MASKYDPQIAESKWQGEWDKADLFKAKSPADAGDMPKAYVLEMFPYPSGRLHMGHVRNYAMGDVVARHKKAKGFNVLHPMGWDAFGMPAENAAMERNVHPGDWSYQNIAAMKAQFAKLGLSLDWSREFATCDPDYYGEQQRLFLKFMDKGLVYQKKAKVNWDPVDNTVLANEQVVDGKGWRSGAVVEQRELVQWFFRITDYAEDLLNEVQKLERWPEKVRTMQANWIGRSEGLQMRFEWADASDEILRQHVADLDKVMSEGVEIFTTRPDTLYGASFIALSPDHPLTIELAADNDALTSFRAECAKVGTSEADIEKAPKMGFDTGLKVKHPFTGETLPVYVANFVLMGYGTGAIFACPAHDQRDFDFARKYDLPIIPVVKPSGDEASEPWVTSGKGADMDAAFTGVGTIMNFDFLNGKTIDAAKSEAIAKIAELGLGKKTTNYRLRDWGVSRQRYWGCPIPVIHCGDCGIVPVPTADLPVELPRDVSFEKPGNPLFHHPAWKDVDCPKCGKAAQRETDTLDTFNDSSWYFARFASIDDQAERAYWLPVDQYVGGVEHAVLHLLYARFFTRAMRDVGEVDLPSGEPFAGLFTQGMVTHETYKSAEGKWLEPSMVARDGETVTEIATGKPVEVGDIIKMSKSKKNTVDPDKIIATFGADTARWFVLSDSPPERDIEWTQSGAEGAARFVQRVWAMFDDLPDTKPAAPEGKSDLRVASHKAAAAMDKAIEEFRFNAAIAEFYTWLNAIKKGAGEPDANRYEAASMLARCLPPFMPHLAEECWARIGGEGHVSAAAWPVSDQSLLTEDSITMPIQVNGKRRGEVSVPKDMAKDDVEATAMAEPAVKAFLEGKTIKKVIVVPGRIVNIVIA
;
A
#
# COMPACT_ATOMS: atom_id res chain seq x y z
N MET A 1 -30.56 -23.21 34.10
CA MET A 1 -29.25 -22.59 33.82
C MET A 1 -29.27 -22.26 32.33
N ALA A 2 -28.90 -21.03 31.93
CA ALA A 2 -28.81 -20.68 30.54
C ALA A 2 -27.87 -21.65 29.81
N SER A 3 -28.22 -22.04 28.60
CA SER A 3 -27.37 -22.91 27.80
C SER A 3 -26.08 -22.18 27.46
N LYS A 4 -24.97 -22.88 27.43
CA LYS A 4 -23.69 -22.28 27.03
C LYS A 4 -23.54 -22.40 25.51
N TYR A 5 -23.20 -21.31 24.84
CA TYR A 5 -22.84 -21.37 23.41
C TYR A 5 -21.55 -22.18 23.21
N ASP A 6 -21.61 -23.16 22.31
CA ASP A 6 -20.47 -23.99 21.92
C ASP A 6 -20.05 -23.63 20.50
N PRO A 7 -18.93 -22.89 20.32
CA PRO A 7 -18.49 -22.46 19.02
C PRO A 7 -18.12 -23.64 18.11
N GLN A 8 -17.57 -24.74 18.64
CA GLN A 8 -17.12 -25.87 17.82
C GLN A 8 -18.30 -26.58 17.13
N ILE A 9 -19.45 -26.65 17.81
CA ILE A 9 -20.66 -27.23 17.24
C ILE A 9 -21.30 -26.26 16.23
N ALA A 10 -21.46 -25.00 16.61
CA ALA A 10 -22.10 -23.98 15.79
C ALA A 10 -21.33 -23.70 14.50
N GLU A 11 -20.01 -23.52 14.59
CA GLU A 11 -19.15 -23.23 13.44
C GLU A 11 -19.21 -24.33 12.37
N SER A 12 -19.02 -25.60 12.78
CA SER A 12 -19.08 -26.72 11.82
C SER A 12 -20.46 -26.88 11.18
N LYS A 13 -21.54 -26.67 11.95
CA LYS A 13 -22.92 -26.73 11.46
C LYS A 13 -23.15 -25.67 10.37
N TRP A 14 -22.88 -24.41 10.68
CA TRP A 14 -23.28 -23.30 9.79
C TRP A 14 -22.39 -23.17 8.57
N GLN A 15 -21.10 -23.46 8.66
CA GLN A 15 -20.23 -23.57 7.48
C GLN A 15 -20.77 -24.61 6.49
N GLY A 16 -21.14 -25.80 6.99
CA GLY A 16 -21.74 -26.83 6.13
C GLY A 16 -23.10 -26.44 5.53
N GLU A 17 -23.92 -25.65 6.22
CA GLU A 17 -25.21 -25.17 5.69
C GLU A 17 -25.01 -24.06 4.65
N TRP A 18 -24.06 -23.15 4.86
CA TRP A 18 -23.72 -22.11 3.86
C TRP A 18 -23.16 -22.71 2.55
N ASP A 19 -22.29 -23.73 2.66
CA ASP A 19 -21.72 -24.43 1.51
C ASP A 19 -22.82 -25.14 0.70
N LYS A 20 -23.75 -25.85 1.37
CA LYS A 20 -24.89 -26.51 0.71
C LYS A 20 -25.82 -25.54 -0.01
N ALA A 21 -25.93 -24.32 0.51
CA ALA A 21 -26.81 -23.30 -0.06
C ALA A 21 -26.14 -22.44 -1.14
N ASP A 22 -24.84 -22.64 -1.43
CA ASP A 22 -24.03 -21.74 -2.27
C ASP A 22 -24.24 -20.26 -1.87
N LEU A 23 -24.31 -20.00 -0.55
CA LEU A 23 -24.86 -18.76 0.00
C LEU A 23 -24.09 -17.53 -0.44
N PHE A 24 -22.79 -17.63 -0.68
CA PHE A 24 -21.90 -16.51 -0.96
C PHE A 24 -21.49 -16.43 -2.43
N LYS A 25 -22.01 -17.30 -3.27
CA LYS A 25 -21.77 -17.25 -4.72
C LYS A 25 -22.39 -16.01 -5.32
N ALA A 26 -21.59 -15.25 -6.07
CA ALA A 26 -22.06 -14.08 -6.82
C ALA A 26 -22.98 -14.51 -7.96
N LYS A 27 -24.06 -13.75 -8.19
CA LYS A 27 -24.94 -13.98 -9.33
C LYS A 27 -24.29 -13.47 -10.61
N SER A 28 -24.56 -14.12 -11.74
CA SER A 28 -24.20 -13.54 -13.03
C SER A 28 -24.91 -12.18 -13.23
N PRO A 29 -24.39 -11.30 -14.11
CA PRO A 29 -25.08 -10.03 -14.40
C PRO A 29 -26.53 -10.21 -14.84
N ALA A 30 -26.82 -11.27 -15.61
CA ALA A 30 -28.15 -11.57 -16.06
C ALA A 30 -29.09 -12.00 -14.93
N ASP A 31 -28.59 -12.78 -13.96
CA ASP A 31 -29.38 -13.26 -12.81
C ASP A 31 -29.49 -12.21 -11.68
N ALA A 32 -28.62 -11.20 -11.67
CA ALA A 32 -28.65 -10.13 -10.70
C ALA A 32 -29.79 -9.12 -10.96
N GLY A 33 -30.24 -8.97 -12.22
CA GLY A 33 -31.24 -8.00 -12.57
C GLY A 33 -30.88 -6.57 -12.15
N ASP A 34 -31.76 -5.90 -11.42
CA ASP A 34 -31.58 -4.51 -10.96
C ASP A 34 -30.78 -4.41 -9.62
N MET A 35 -30.23 -5.51 -9.11
CA MET A 35 -29.42 -5.46 -7.89
C MET A 35 -28.17 -4.62 -8.15
N PRO A 36 -27.81 -3.66 -7.27
CA PRO A 36 -26.53 -2.97 -7.36
C PRO A 36 -25.40 -3.98 -7.11
N LYS A 37 -24.28 -3.81 -7.81
CA LYS A 37 -23.11 -4.65 -7.61
C LYS A 37 -22.23 -4.15 -6.46
N ALA A 38 -21.51 -5.06 -5.83
CA ALA A 38 -20.41 -4.74 -4.93
C ALA A 38 -19.29 -5.76 -5.12
N TYR A 39 -18.17 -5.31 -5.64
CA TYR A 39 -16.96 -6.12 -5.73
C TYR A 39 -16.02 -5.76 -4.59
N VAL A 40 -15.93 -6.64 -3.61
CA VAL A 40 -15.06 -6.52 -2.44
C VAL A 40 -13.90 -7.48 -2.62
N LEU A 41 -12.67 -7.00 -2.45
CA LEU A 41 -11.48 -7.79 -2.69
C LEU A 41 -10.40 -7.45 -1.65
N GLU A 42 -9.78 -8.46 -1.08
CA GLU A 42 -8.53 -8.33 -0.33
C GLU A 42 -7.34 -8.74 -1.19
N MET A 43 -6.18 -8.22 -0.83
CA MET A 43 -4.94 -8.73 -1.41
C MET A 43 -4.81 -10.22 -1.10
N PHE A 44 -4.75 -11.04 -2.13
CA PHE A 44 -4.70 -12.48 -2.00
C PHE A 44 -3.36 -12.97 -1.41
N PRO A 45 -3.35 -14.08 -0.67
CA PRO A 45 -2.19 -14.49 0.09
C PRO A 45 -1.17 -15.27 -0.74
N TYR A 46 0.11 -15.19 -0.33
CA TYR A 46 1.14 -16.12 -0.74
C TYR A 46 0.98 -17.46 0.00
N PRO A 47 0.88 -18.60 -0.67
CA PRO A 47 0.77 -19.90 -0.03
C PRO A 47 2.13 -20.40 0.47
N SER A 48 2.76 -19.66 1.38
CA SER A 48 4.08 -19.93 1.93
C SER A 48 4.05 -20.53 3.35
N GLY A 49 2.95 -21.22 3.69
CA GLY A 49 2.71 -21.87 4.99
C GLY A 49 1.36 -21.45 5.59
N ARG A 50 1.20 -21.61 6.90
CA ARG A 50 -0.07 -21.34 7.59
C ARG A 50 -0.38 -19.84 7.70
N LEU A 51 -1.68 -19.52 7.87
CA LEU A 51 -2.17 -18.20 8.26
C LEU A 51 -1.64 -17.80 9.64
N HIS A 52 -1.64 -16.51 9.93
CA HIS A 52 -1.44 -15.93 11.26
C HIS A 52 -2.50 -14.85 11.53
N MET A 53 -2.59 -14.35 12.75
CA MET A 53 -3.64 -13.41 13.16
C MET A 53 -3.66 -12.10 12.34
N GLY A 54 -2.52 -11.71 11.72
CA GLY A 54 -2.48 -10.60 10.75
C GLY A 54 -3.33 -10.86 9.51
N HIS A 55 -3.31 -12.09 8.97
CA HIS A 55 -4.22 -12.49 7.88
C HIS A 55 -5.68 -12.47 8.33
N VAL A 56 -5.96 -12.98 9.54
CA VAL A 56 -7.33 -12.95 10.09
C VAL A 56 -7.89 -11.54 10.11
N ARG A 57 -7.07 -10.56 10.51
CA ARG A 57 -7.50 -9.15 10.53
C ARG A 57 -7.84 -8.63 9.13
N ASN A 58 -6.96 -8.84 8.16
CA ASN A 58 -7.15 -8.38 6.79
C ASN A 58 -8.46 -8.92 6.19
N TYR A 59 -8.62 -10.24 6.22
CA TYR A 59 -9.77 -10.92 5.61
C TYR A 59 -11.06 -10.73 6.40
N ALA A 60 -10.99 -10.57 7.72
CA ALA A 60 -12.18 -10.23 8.51
C ALA A 60 -12.71 -8.83 8.18
N MET A 61 -11.84 -7.86 7.86
CA MET A 61 -12.26 -6.50 7.48
C MET A 61 -13.01 -6.48 6.15
N GLY A 62 -12.49 -7.16 5.13
CA GLY A 62 -13.19 -7.28 3.85
C GLY A 62 -14.50 -8.05 3.98
N ASP A 63 -14.52 -9.13 4.77
CA ASP A 63 -15.73 -9.91 5.03
C ASP A 63 -16.82 -9.11 5.74
N VAL A 64 -16.46 -8.16 6.64
CA VAL A 64 -17.43 -7.22 7.24
C VAL A 64 -18.12 -6.42 6.14
N VAL A 65 -17.35 -5.87 5.19
CA VAL A 65 -17.89 -5.07 4.09
C VAL A 65 -18.75 -5.93 3.17
N ALA A 66 -18.28 -7.11 2.78
CA ALA A 66 -18.99 -8.03 1.89
C ALA A 66 -20.34 -8.45 2.47
N ARG A 67 -20.37 -8.89 3.74
CA ARG A 67 -21.61 -9.27 4.43
C ARG A 67 -22.56 -8.10 4.61
N HIS A 68 -22.06 -6.93 4.96
CA HIS A 68 -22.88 -5.74 5.09
C HIS A 68 -23.51 -5.35 3.73
N LYS A 69 -22.75 -5.32 2.64
CA LYS A 69 -23.26 -5.05 1.29
C LYS A 69 -24.31 -6.08 0.87
N LYS A 70 -24.08 -7.37 1.15
CA LYS A 70 -25.07 -8.42 0.89
C LYS A 70 -26.37 -8.18 1.66
N ALA A 71 -26.30 -7.85 2.95
CA ALA A 71 -27.47 -7.51 3.77
C ALA A 71 -28.19 -6.23 3.28
N LYS A 72 -27.48 -5.32 2.63
CA LYS A 72 -28.04 -4.12 1.96
C LYS A 72 -28.64 -4.42 0.59
N GLY A 73 -28.67 -5.67 0.13
CA GLY A 73 -29.30 -6.10 -1.11
C GLY A 73 -28.41 -6.01 -2.36
N PHE A 74 -27.09 -5.89 -2.21
CA PHE A 74 -26.17 -5.91 -3.33
C PHE A 74 -25.91 -7.33 -3.84
N ASN A 75 -25.64 -7.46 -5.14
CA ASN A 75 -24.97 -8.62 -5.70
C ASN A 75 -23.48 -8.49 -5.38
N VAL A 76 -22.97 -9.37 -4.52
CA VAL A 76 -21.59 -9.24 -3.98
C VAL A 76 -20.68 -10.26 -4.64
N LEU A 77 -19.59 -9.79 -5.24
CA LEU A 77 -18.44 -10.60 -5.63
C LEU A 77 -17.34 -10.43 -4.57
N HIS A 78 -17.05 -11.51 -3.84
CA HIS A 78 -16.03 -11.57 -2.80
C HIS A 78 -15.16 -12.81 -3.00
N PRO A 79 -14.28 -12.82 -4.01
CA PRO A 79 -13.51 -14.00 -4.43
C PRO A 79 -12.23 -14.16 -3.62
N MET A 80 -11.66 -15.37 -3.69
CA MET A 80 -10.35 -15.68 -3.12
C MET A 80 -9.55 -16.55 -4.09
N GLY A 81 -8.22 -16.32 -4.09
CA GLY A 81 -7.25 -17.08 -4.86
C GLY A 81 -5.87 -17.02 -4.21
N TRP A 82 -4.83 -17.41 -4.97
CA TRP A 82 -3.51 -17.65 -4.42
C TRP A 82 -2.42 -17.03 -5.30
N ASP A 83 -1.62 -16.16 -4.71
CA ASP A 83 -0.39 -15.67 -5.33
C ASP A 83 0.71 -16.71 -5.12
N ALA A 84 0.77 -17.70 -6.05
CA ALA A 84 1.44 -18.96 -5.80
C ALA A 84 2.83 -19.08 -6.45
N PHE A 85 3.21 -18.17 -7.32
CA PHE A 85 4.56 -18.08 -7.85
C PHE A 85 5.54 -17.38 -6.89
N GLY A 86 6.82 -17.47 -7.18
CA GLY A 86 7.87 -16.68 -6.56
C GLY A 86 8.86 -17.42 -5.68
N MET A 87 9.90 -16.72 -5.33
CA MET A 87 11.04 -17.20 -4.55
C MET A 87 10.69 -17.87 -3.21
N PRO A 88 9.68 -17.42 -2.43
CA PRO A 88 9.34 -18.07 -1.17
C PRO A 88 9.04 -19.55 -1.31
N ALA A 89 8.23 -19.88 -2.32
CA ALA A 89 7.88 -21.28 -2.58
C ALA A 89 9.06 -22.06 -3.16
N GLU A 90 9.79 -21.46 -4.10
CA GLU A 90 10.97 -22.09 -4.70
C GLU A 90 12.06 -22.39 -3.68
N ASN A 91 12.43 -21.43 -2.83
CA ASN A 91 13.47 -21.65 -1.83
C ASN A 91 13.05 -22.68 -0.77
N ALA A 92 11.80 -22.62 -0.30
CA ALA A 92 11.30 -23.60 0.66
C ALA A 92 11.26 -25.03 0.06
N ALA A 93 10.94 -25.14 -1.23
CA ALA A 93 10.95 -26.40 -1.96
C ALA A 93 12.37 -26.94 -2.14
N MET A 94 13.33 -26.09 -2.49
CA MET A 94 14.75 -26.43 -2.58
C MET A 94 15.29 -26.93 -1.24
N GLU A 95 15.03 -26.23 -0.13
CA GLU A 95 15.47 -26.62 1.22
C GLU A 95 14.91 -28.00 1.63
N ARG A 96 13.74 -28.37 1.12
CA ARG A 96 13.04 -29.62 1.47
C ARG A 96 13.18 -30.71 0.42
N ASN A 97 13.87 -30.40 -0.69
CA ASN A 97 14.05 -31.29 -1.83
C ASN A 97 12.71 -31.79 -2.41
N VAL A 98 11.76 -30.89 -2.62
CA VAL A 98 10.45 -31.14 -3.24
C VAL A 98 10.23 -30.21 -4.41
N HIS A 99 9.25 -30.50 -5.29
CA HIS A 99 8.91 -29.60 -6.37
C HIS A 99 8.13 -28.36 -5.86
N PRO A 100 8.45 -27.11 -6.30
CA PRO A 100 7.76 -25.90 -5.83
C PRO A 100 6.24 -25.92 -6.01
N GLY A 101 5.74 -26.50 -7.11
CA GLY A 101 4.32 -26.65 -7.35
C GLY A 101 3.64 -27.54 -6.30
N ASP A 102 4.23 -28.69 -5.99
CA ASP A 102 3.67 -29.59 -4.98
C ASP A 102 3.65 -28.93 -3.60
N TRP A 103 4.70 -28.17 -3.28
CA TRP A 103 4.76 -27.36 -2.06
C TRP A 103 3.68 -26.29 -2.03
N SER A 104 3.48 -25.54 -3.14
CA SER A 104 2.47 -24.49 -3.24
C SER A 104 1.06 -25.05 -3.07
N TYR A 105 0.69 -26.12 -3.78
CA TYR A 105 -0.64 -26.72 -3.67
C TYR A 105 -0.92 -27.33 -2.29
N GLN A 106 0.09 -27.91 -1.61
CA GLN A 106 -0.06 -28.38 -0.23
C GLN A 106 -0.36 -27.21 0.72
N ASN A 107 0.31 -26.09 0.56
CA ASN A 107 0.05 -24.91 1.37
C ASN A 107 -1.31 -24.28 1.04
N ILE A 108 -1.70 -24.23 -0.23
CA ILE A 108 -3.03 -23.77 -0.65
C ILE A 108 -4.11 -24.57 0.07
N ALA A 109 -4.02 -25.91 0.03
CA ALA A 109 -4.99 -26.77 0.70
C ALA A 109 -5.05 -26.52 2.21
N ALA A 110 -3.89 -26.33 2.87
CA ALA A 110 -3.83 -26.04 4.29
C ALA A 110 -4.42 -24.68 4.64
N MET A 111 -4.08 -23.63 3.88
CA MET A 111 -4.62 -22.28 4.11
C MET A 111 -6.11 -22.20 3.79
N LYS A 112 -6.59 -22.87 2.73
CA LYS A 112 -8.01 -22.95 2.41
C LYS A 112 -8.82 -23.56 3.55
N ALA A 113 -8.31 -24.63 4.17
CA ALA A 113 -8.93 -25.22 5.35
C ALA A 113 -8.96 -24.26 6.56
N GLN A 114 -7.95 -23.40 6.71
CA GLN A 114 -7.95 -22.36 7.74
C GLN A 114 -8.96 -21.23 7.45
N PHE A 115 -9.09 -20.83 6.18
CA PHE A 115 -10.10 -19.84 5.77
C PHE A 115 -11.53 -20.35 5.98
N ALA A 116 -11.78 -21.62 5.69
CA ALA A 116 -13.08 -22.23 5.93
C ALA A 116 -13.47 -22.14 7.42
N LYS A 117 -12.53 -22.42 8.34
CA LYS A 117 -12.77 -22.30 9.79
C LYS A 117 -13.10 -20.89 10.25
N LEU A 118 -12.61 -19.85 9.57
CA LEU A 118 -12.90 -18.45 9.90
C LEU A 118 -14.31 -18.03 9.51
N GLY A 119 -15.03 -18.85 8.74
CA GLY A 119 -16.38 -18.55 8.30
C GLY A 119 -16.50 -17.31 7.44
N LEU A 120 -15.55 -17.09 6.51
CA LEU A 120 -15.57 -15.95 5.59
C LEU A 120 -16.61 -16.15 4.48
N SER A 121 -17.22 -15.06 4.01
CA SER A 121 -18.24 -15.08 2.93
C SER A 121 -17.60 -15.05 1.54
N LEU A 122 -16.67 -15.98 1.28
CA LEU A 122 -15.91 -16.03 0.04
C LEU A 122 -16.64 -16.80 -1.06
N ASP A 123 -16.59 -16.28 -2.28
CA ASP A 123 -17.04 -16.99 -3.49
C ASP A 123 -15.90 -17.86 -4.05
N TRP A 124 -15.85 -19.11 -3.58
CA TRP A 124 -14.85 -20.10 -4.01
C TRP A 124 -15.03 -20.57 -5.47
N SER A 125 -16.15 -20.25 -6.13
CA SER A 125 -16.35 -20.60 -7.53
C SER A 125 -15.42 -19.84 -8.48
N ARG A 126 -14.79 -18.78 -8.00
CA ARG A 126 -13.82 -17.95 -8.73
C ARG A 126 -12.36 -18.23 -8.35
N GLU A 127 -12.12 -19.28 -7.56
CA GLU A 127 -10.76 -19.63 -7.08
C GLU A 127 -9.80 -19.97 -8.23
N PHE A 128 -8.57 -19.50 -8.13
CA PHE A 128 -7.42 -19.91 -8.95
C PHE A 128 -6.11 -19.69 -8.18
N ALA A 129 -5.03 -20.30 -8.67
CA ALA A 129 -3.67 -19.98 -8.26
C ALA A 129 -2.91 -19.35 -9.44
N THR A 130 -2.06 -18.36 -9.17
CA THR A 130 -1.28 -17.70 -10.24
C THR A 130 -0.34 -18.67 -10.96
N CYS A 131 0.00 -19.80 -10.33
CA CYS A 131 0.79 -20.87 -10.93
C CYS A 131 -0.03 -21.90 -11.76
N ASP A 132 -1.34 -21.71 -11.88
CA ASP A 132 -2.17 -22.54 -12.75
C ASP A 132 -1.89 -22.22 -14.23
N PRO A 133 -1.70 -23.22 -15.10
CA PRO A 133 -1.40 -22.98 -16.52
C PRO A 133 -2.42 -22.11 -17.25
N ASP A 134 -3.70 -22.21 -16.91
CA ASP A 134 -4.76 -21.38 -17.49
C ASP A 134 -4.68 -19.92 -17.01
N TYR A 135 -4.17 -19.66 -15.79
CA TYR A 135 -3.93 -18.30 -15.33
C TYR A 135 -2.73 -17.68 -16.03
N TYR A 136 -1.55 -18.31 -15.93
CA TYR A 136 -0.36 -17.69 -16.51
C TYR A 136 -0.33 -17.76 -18.04
N GLY A 137 -1.10 -18.65 -18.66
CA GLY A 137 -1.30 -18.64 -20.12
C GLY A 137 -1.98 -17.35 -20.59
N GLU A 138 -2.98 -16.85 -19.86
CA GLU A 138 -3.59 -15.57 -20.12
C GLU A 138 -2.62 -14.40 -19.85
N GLN A 139 -1.80 -14.50 -18.81
CA GLN A 139 -0.75 -13.51 -18.55
C GLN A 139 0.28 -13.45 -19.70
N GLN A 140 0.67 -14.61 -20.25
CA GLN A 140 1.52 -14.71 -21.42
C GLN A 140 0.86 -14.07 -22.65
N ARG A 141 -0.44 -14.28 -22.84
CA ARG A 141 -1.21 -13.65 -23.92
C ARG A 141 -1.25 -12.13 -23.77
N LEU A 142 -1.45 -11.61 -22.56
CA LEU A 142 -1.38 -10.18 -22.26
C LEU A 142 0.00 -9.61 -22.54
N PHE A 143 1.07 -10.31 -22.13
CA PHE A 143 2.44 -9.90 -22.40
C PHE A 143 2.68 -9.73 -23.91
N LEU A 144 2.24 -10.69 -24.74
CA LEU A 144 2.37 -10.59 -26.19
C LEU A 144 1.57 -9.42 -26.79
N LYS A 145 0.37 -9.17 -26.31
CA LYS A 145 -0.42 -7.99 -26.73
C LYS A 145 0.26 -6.68 -26.35
N PHE A 146 0.85 -6.62 -25.17
CA PHE A 146 1.63 -5.44 -24.74
C PHE A 146 2.89 -5.27 -25.59
N MET A 147 3.52 -6.37 -25.98
CA MET A 147 4.66 -6.36 -26.89
C MET A 147 4.27 -5.82 -28.28
N ASP A 148 3.16 -6.29 -28.85
CA ASP A 148 2.63 -5.79 -30.14
C ASP A 148 2.28 -4.29 -30.07
N LYS A 149 1.81 -3.82 -28.91
CA LYS A 149 1.53 -2.40 -28.67
C LYS A 149 2.79 -1.56 -28.47
N GLY A 150 3.97 -2.18 -28.34
CA GLY A 150 5.24 -1.51 -28.07
C GLY A 150 5.48 -1.14 -26.62
N LEU A 151 4.66 -1.66 -25.70
CA LEU A 151 4.80 -1.44 -24.25
C LEU A 151 5.85 -2.37 -23.60
N VAL A 152 6.34 -3.37 -24.35
CA VAL A 152 7.37 -4.30 -23.90
C VAL A 152 8.60 -4.18 -24.78
N TYR A 153 9.77 -4.14 -24.18
CA TYR A 153 11.03 -4.13 -24.91
C TYR A 153 12.14 -4.81 -24.11
N GLN A 154 13.21 -5.18 -24.80
CA GLN A 154 14.39 -5.81 -24.22
C GLN A 154 15.60 -4.89 -24.40
N LYS A 155 16.40 -4.71 -23.36
CA LYS A 155 17.69 -4.02 -23.46
C LYS A 155 18.69 -4.58 -22.46
N LYS A 156 19.98 -4.38 -22.75
CA LYS A 156 21.05 -4.55 -21.77
C LYS A 156 21.02 -3.39 -20.79
N ALA A 157 20.95 -3.70 -19.50
CA ALA A 157 20.83 -2.71 -18.44
C ALA A 157 21.62 -3.13 -17.21
N LYS A 158 22.11 -2.17 -16.44
CA LYS A 158 22.57 -2.41 -15.07
C LYS A 158 21.37 -2.70 -14.21
N VAL A 159 21.42 -3.80 -13.48
CA VAL A 159 20.35 -4.30 -12.63
C VAL A 159 20.86 -4.54 -11.23
N ASN A 160 19.97 -4.46 -10.27
CA ASN A 160 20.22 -4.84 -8.89
C ASN A 160 20.22 -6.36 -8.79
N TRP A 161 21.37 -6.96 -8.53
CA TRP A 161 21.53 -8.39 -8.37
C TRP A 161 21.63 -8.77 -6.91
N ASP A 162 20.78 -9.68 -6.47
CA ASP A 162 20.90 -10.28 -5.14
C ASP A 162 21.80 -11.51 -5.22
N PRO A 163 22.99 -11.51 -4.58
CA PRO A 163 23.93 -12.63 -4.65
C PRO A 163 23.50 -13.84 -3.83
N VAL A 164 22.57 -13.67 -2.87
CA VAL A 164 22.03 -14.77 -2.04
C VAL A 164 20.87 -15.44 -2.76
N ASP A 165 19.92 -14.64 -3.25
CA ASP A 165 18.77 -15.15 -3.98
C ASP A 165 19.09 -15.47 -5.46
N ASN A 166 20.27 -15.09 -5.95
CA ASN A 166 20.75 -15.28 -7.33
C ASN A 166 19.74 -14.82 -8.38
N THR A 167 19.20 -13.61 -8.21
CA THR A 167 18.22 -13.02 -9.13
C THR A 167 18.32 -11.51 -9.17
N VAL A 168 17.72 -10.93 -10.21
CA VAL A 168 17.52 -9.49 -10.32
C VAL A 168 16.40 -9.04 -9.38
N LEU A 169 16.60 -7.88 -8.74
CA LEU A 169 15.59 -7.18 -7.95
C LEU A 169 15.14 -5.91 -8.69
N ALA A 170 13.86 -5.62 -8.69
CA ALA A 170 13.36 -4.30 -9.08
C ALA A 170 13.87 -3.23 -8.10
N ASN A 171 13.89 -1.96 -8.51
CA ASN A 171 14.38 -0.88 -7.66
C ASN A 171 13.62 -0.80 -6.33
N GLU A 172 12.32 -1.06 -6.38
CA GLU A 172 11.39 -1.07 -5.25
C GLU A 172 11.66 -2.21 -4.25
N GLN A 173 12.41 -3.22 -4.68
CA GLN A 173 12.79 -4.37 -3.87
C GLN A 173 14.17 -4.20 -3.20
N VAL A 174 14.80 -3.04 -3.37
CA VAL A 174 16.06 -2.69 -2.71
C VAL A 174 15.79 -1.66 -1.63
N VAL A 175 16.13 -2.00 -0.38
CA VAL A 175 15.95 -1.14 0.79
C VAL A 175 17.31 -0.91 1.43
N ASP A 176 17.74 0.34 1.54
CA ASP A 176 19.05 0.72 2.09
C ASP A 176 20.22 -0.07 1.46
N GLY A 177 20.20 -0.24 0.12
CA GLY A 177 21.25 -0.97 -0.61
C GLY A 177 21.24 -2.48 -0.44
N LYS A 178 20.20 -3.03 0.19
CA LYS A 178 20.05 -4.46 0.46
C LYS A 178 18.78 -5.03 -0.17
N GLY A 179 18.84 -6.27 -0.56
CA GLY A 179 17.65 -7.02 -0.96
C GLY A 179 16.61 -7.03 0.18
N TRP A 180 15.39 -6.59 -0.11
CA TRP A 180 14.30 -6.44 0.86
C TRP A 180 14.00 -7.72 1.64
N ARG A 181 14.34 -8.85 1.06
CA ARG A 181 14.06 -10.18 1.58
C ARG A 181 15.30 -10.88 2.12
N SER A 182 16.35 -10.98 1.32
CA SER A 182 17.61 -11.66 1.70
C SER A 182 18.40 -10.89 2.76
N GLY A 183 18.27 -9.54 2.77
CA GLY A 183 19.10 -8.63 3.53
C GLY A 183 20.55 -8.55 3.02
N ALA A 184 20.88 -9.23 1.91
CA ALA A 184 22.19 -9.19 1.29
C ALA A 184 22.42 -7.83 0.63
N VAL A 185 23.67 -7.37 0.64
CA VAL A 185 24.08 -6.19 -0.12
C VAL A 185 23.92 -6.50 -1.61
N VAL A 186 23.19 -5.63 -2.30
CA VAL A 186 22.89 -5.79 -3.73
C VAL A 186 24.12 -5.44 -4.56
N GLU A 187 24.40 -6.27 -5.58
CA GLU A 187 25.45 -6.02 -6.58
C GLU A 187 24.86 -5.40 -7.84
N GLN A 188 25.67 -4.58 -8.53
CA GLN A 188 25.28 -4.09 -9.86
C GLN A 188 25.83 -5.03 -10.93
N ARG A 189 24.95 -5.57 -11.79
CA ARG A 189 25.32 -6.43 -12.92
C ARG A 189 24.68 -5.92 -14.19
N GLU A 190 25.38 -6.09 -15.32
CA GLU A 190 24.83 -5.82 -16.64
C GLU A 190 24.21 -7.10 -17.21
N LEU A 191 22.89 -7.10 -17.36
CA LEU A 191 22.14 -8.21 -17.94
C LEU A 191 21.17 -7.70 -19.01
N VAL A 192 20.86 -8.55 -19.97
CA VAL A 192 19.75 -8.32 -20.90
C VAL A 192 18.47 -8.57 -20.16
N GLN A 193 17.55 -7.62 -20.18
CA GLN A 193 16.33 -7.65 -19.39
C GLN A 193 15.12 -7.18 -20.19
N TRP A 194 13.96 -7.73 -19.88
CA TRP A 194 12.67 -7.25 -20.36
C TRP A 194 12.12 -6.14 -19.48
N PHE A 195 11.51 -5.14 -20.11
CA PHE A 195 10.92 -3.98 -19.42
C PHE A 195 9.52 -3.71 -19.93
N PHE A 196 8.65 -3.26 -19.01
CA PHE A 196 7.41 -2.58 -19.35
C PHE A 196 7.61 -1.06 -19.34
N ARG A 197 7.05 -0.35 -20.34
CA ARG A 197 7.08 1.11 -20.47
C ARG A 197 6.06 1.78 -19.56
N ILE A 198 6.16 1.59 -18.25
CA ILE A 198 5.29 2.26 -17.28
C ILE A 198 5.47 3.78 -17.35
N THR A 199 6.63 4.26 -17.77
CA THR A 199 6.91 5.69 -17.90
C THR A 199 6.05 6.38 -18.95
N ASP A 200 5.55 5.67 -19.96
CA ASP A 200 4.63 6.21 -20.97
C ASP A 200 3.28 6.65 -20.34
N TYR A 201 2.96 6.11 -19.19
CA TYR A 201 1.75 6.42 -18.42
C TYR A 201 2.01 7.31 -17.19
N ALA A 202 3.24 7.82 -17.00
CA ALA A 202 3.60 8.54 -15.78
C ALA A 202 2.70 9.75 -15.49
N GLU A 203 2.40 10.57 -16.50
CA GLU A 203 1.52 11.75 -16.38
C GLU A 203 0.08 11.33 -16.07
N ASP A 204 -0.45 10.34 -16.78
CA ASP A 204 -1.81 9.82 -16.56
C ASP A 204 -1.95 9.21 -15.17
N LEU A 205 -1.00 8.35 -14.76
CA LEU A 205 -0.95 7.77 -13.41
C LEU A 205 -0.92 8.86 -12.31
N LEU A 206 -0.16 9.94 -12.53
CA LEU A 206 -0.07 11.04 -11.57
C LEU A 206 -1.36 11.86 -11.51
N ASN A 207 -1.95 12.17 -12.64
CA ASN A 207 -3.17 12.98 -12.70
C ASN A 207 -4.38 12.23 -12.11
N GLU A 208 -4.50 10.92 -12.42
CA GLU A 208 -5.61 10.12 -11.95
C GLU A 208 -5.49 9.78 -10.45
N VAL A 209 -4.29 9.60 -9.89
CA VAL A 209 -4.16 9.32 -8.45
C VAL A 209 -4.71 10.44 -7.58
N GLN A 210 -4.69 11.70 -8.05
CA GLN A 210 -5.26 12.83 -7.32
C GLN A 210 -6.78 12.76 -7.22
N LYS A 211 -7.46 12.08 -8.14
CA LYS A 211 -8.91 11.93 -8.20
C LYS A 211 -9.44 10.75 -7.37
N LEU A 212 -8.55 9.91 -6.84
CA LEU A 212 -8.93 8.74 -6.04
C LEU A 212 -9.28 9.14 -4.59
N GLU A 213 -10.39 9.87 -4.41
CA GLU A 213 -10.82 10.41 -3.12
C GLU A 213 -11.05 9.33 -2.05
N ARG A 214 -11.45 8.11 -2.47
CA ARG A 214 -11.67 6.96 -1.57
C ARG A 214 -10.39 6.15 -1.30
N TRP A 215 -9.23 6.67 -1.68
CA TRP A 215 -7.93 6.12 -1.32
C TRP A 215 -7.30 6.91 -0.17
N PRO A 216 -6.56 6.25 0.76
CA PRO A 216 -5.84 6.95 1.81
C PRO A 216 -4.88 8.01 1.23
N GLU A 217 -4.91 9.22 1.79
CA GLU A 217 -4.04 10.33 1.35
C GLU A 217 -2.57 9.94 1.37
N LYS A 218 -2.15 9.16 2.38
CA LYS A 218 -0.79 8.65 2.51
C LYS A 218 -0.37 7.85 1.27
N VAL A 219 -1.23 6.95 0.76
CA VAL A 219 -0.93 6.13 -0.42
C VAL A 219 -0.85 6.99 -1.67
N ARG A 220 -1.79 7.93 -1.85
CA ARG A 220 -1.77 8.88 -2.99
C ARG A 220 -0.49 9.71 -3.00
N THR A 221 -0.09 10.22 -1.85
CA THR A 221 1.15 10.99 -1.69
C THR A 221 2.39 10.12 -1.98
N MET A 222 2.42 8.88 -1.49
CA MET A 222 3.53 7.96 -1.77
C MET A 222 3.67 7.70 -3.28
N GLN A 223 2.58 7.44 -3.99
CA GLN A 223 2.61 7.23 -5.44
C GLN A 223 3.02 8.50 -6.20
N ALA A 224 2.46 9.66 -5.85
CA ALA A 224 2.81 10.93 -6.48
C ALA A 224 4.32 11.24 -6.32
N ASN A 225 4.85 11.02 -5.12
CA ASN A 225 6.27 11.20 -4.84
C ASN A 225 7.15 10.18 -5.57
N TRP A 226 6.68 8.93 -5.72
CA TRP A 226 7.41 7.88 -6.44
C TRP A 226 7.47 8.17 -7.95
N ILE A 227 6.35 8.59 -8.54
CA ILE A 227 6.30 9.03 -9.94
C ILE A 227 7.21 10.26 -10.11
N GLY A 228 7.21 11.17 -9.15
CA GLY A 228 8.20 12.23 -9.00
C GLY A 228 8.30 13.13 -10.22
N ARG A 229 7.15 13.72 -10.64
CA ARG A 229 7.12 14.70 -11.74
C ARG A 229 7.92 15.94 -11.37
N SER A 230 8.86 16.32 -12.21
CA SER A 230 9.64 17.54 -12.05
C SER A 230 9.64 18.33 -13.35
N GLU A 231 9.30 19.60 -13.26
CA GLU A 231 9.47 20.57 -14.36
C GLU A 231 10.79 21.30 -14.20
N GLY A 232 11.50 21.41 -15.29
CA GLY A 232 12.80 22.07 -15.30
C GLY A 232 13.23 22.51 -16.68
N LEU A 233 14.50 22.76 -16.77
CA LEU A 233 15.19 23.15 -17.99
C LEU A 233 16.12 22.01 -18.42
N GLN A 234 15.95 21.51 -19.63
CA GLN A 234 16.94 20.72 -20.32
C GLN A 234 17.73 21.67 -21.21
N MET A 235 19.03 21.76 -21.00
CA MET A 235 19.87 22.71 -21.71
C MET A 235 21.25 22.13 -21.99
N ARG A 236 21.94 22.79 -22.91
CA ARG A 236 23.26 22.42 -23.38
C ARG A 236 24.30 23.48 -22.95
N PHE A 237 25.41 23.00 -22.44
CA PHE A 237 26.62 23.78 -22.25
C PHE A 237 27.57 23.48 -23.43
N GLU A 238 28.03 24.54 -24.12
CA GLU A 238 28.97 24.41 -25.22
C GLU A 238 30.38 24.14 -24.65
N TRP A 239 31.16 23.35 -25.40
CA TRP A 239 32.56 23.08 -25.03
C TRP A 239 33.38 24.38 -25.10
N ALA A 240 34.32 24.52 -24.18
CA ALA A 240 35.36 25.52 -24.26
C ALA A 240 36.49 25.02 -25.20
N ASP A 241 37.13 25.92 -25.90
CA ASP A 241 38.18 25.61 -26.89
C ASP A 241 39.33 24.76 -26.31
N ALA A 242 39.59 24.88 -25.01
CA ALA A 242 40.57 24.08 -24.27
C ALA A 242 40.22 22.57 -24.19
N SER A 243 38.98 22.19 -24.49
CA SER A 243 38.50 20.79 -24.43
C SER A 243 38.73 20.04 -25.74
N ASP A 244 38.96 20.74 -26.83
CA ASP A 244 39.07 20.17 -28.19
C ASP A 244 40.13 19.09 -28.29
N GLU A 245 41.31 19.32 -27.72
CA GLU A 245 42.42 18.37 -27.77
C GLU A 245 42.11 17.08 -27.04
N ILE A 246 41.52 17.15 -25.87
CA ILE A 246 41.12 15.98 -25.06
C ILE A 246 40.04 15.19 -25.76
N LEU A 247 39.01 15.86 -26.26
CA LEU A 247 37.92 15.19 -26.98
C LEU A 247 38.42 14.49 -28.27
N ARG A 248 39.33 15.13 -29.03
CA ARG A 248 39.91 14.53 -30.22
C ARG A 248 40.73 13.26 -29.95
N GLN A 249 41.29 13.14 -28.78
CA GLN A 249 42.12 11.98 -28.43
C GLN A 249 41.29 10.79 -27.95
N HIS A 250 40.11 11.02 -27.32
CA HIS A 250 39.41 9.99 -26.57
C HIS A 250 37.98 9.70 -27.05
N VAL A 251 37.44 10.50 -28.04
CA VAL A 251 36.02 10.37 -28.44
C VAL A 251 35.94 9.90 -29.88
N ALA A 252 35.21 8.79 -30.10
CA ALA A 252 35.11 8.17 -31.43
C ALA A 252 34.25 8.97 -32.42
N ASP A 253 33.17 9.60 -31.97
CA ASP A 253 32.28 10.45 -32.78
C ASP A 253 32.42 11.92 -32.35
N LEU A 254 33.58 12.49 -32.68
CA LEU A 254 33.97 13.85 -32.29
C LEU A 254 33.00 14.92 -32.79
N ASP A 255 32.58 14.82 -34.05
CA ASP A 255 31.69 15.84 -34.65
C ASP A 255 30.35 15.92 -33.91
N LYS A 256 29.83 14.78 -33.51
CA LYS A 256 28.61 14.70 -32.71
C LYS A 256 28.81 15.32 -31.33
N VAL A 257 29.81 14.88 -30.58
CA VAL A 257 30.07 15.37 -29.22
C VAL A 257 30.38 16.87 -29.21
N MET A 258 31.15 17.37 -30.19
CA MET A 258 31.45 18.80 -30.33
C MET A 258 30.21 19.62 -30.65
N SER A 259 29.31 19.12 -31.48
CA SER A 259 28.07 19.82 -31.86
C SER A 259 27.01 19.78 -30.78
N GLU A 260 26.99 18.72 -30.00
CA GLU A 260 25.96 18.48 -28.94
C GLU A 260 26.31 19.16 -27.60
N GLY A 261 27.62 19.40 -27.31
CA GLY A 261 28.04 19.91 -25.99
C GLY A 261 27.71 18.96 -24.86
N VAL A 262 27.60 19.46 -23.63
CA VAL A 262 27.12 18.72 -22.47
C VAL A 262 25.65 19.07 -22.18
N GLU A 263 24.77 18.11 -22.38
CA GLU A 263 23.35 18.30 -22.10
C GLU A 263 23.04 17.98 -20.62
N ILE A 264 22.41 18.92 -19.93
CA ILE A 264 21.99 18.77 -18.51
C ILE A 264 20.49 18.95 -18.36
N PHE A 265 19.96 18.42 -17.25
CA PHE A 265 18.63 18.75 -16.76
C PHE A 265 18.72 19.38 -15.36
N THR A 266 17.98 20.48 -15.15
CA THR A 266 17.90 21.13 -13.83
C THR A 266 16.49 21.57 -13.49
N THR A 267 16.11 21.43 -12.22
CA THR A 267 14.90 22.01 -11.64
C THR A 267 15.15 23.42 -11.05
N ARG A 268 16.42 23.86 -11.06
CA ARG A 268 16.88 25.11 -10.49
C ARG A 268 17.55 26.04 -11.52
N PRO A 269 16.90 26.35 -12.67
CA PRO A 269 17.47 27.28 -13.65
C PRO A 269 17.67 28.68 -13.09
N ASP A 270 16.97 29.02 -12.01
CA ASP A 270 17.13 30.25 -11.22
C ASP A 270 18.51 30.39 -10.57
N THR A 271 19.28 29.31 -10.46
CA THR A 271 20.62 29.33 -9.84
C THR A 271 21.77 29.23 -10.84
N LEU A 272 21.49 29.35 -12.14
CA LEU A 272 22.48 29.10 -13.18
C LEU A 272 23.74 29.98 -13.07
N TYR A 273 23.62 31.27 -12.68
CA TYR A 273 24.80 32.13 -12.41
C TYR A 273 25.65 31.68 -11.21
N GLY A 274 25.14 30.78 -10.39
CA GLY A 274 25.87 30.15 -9.30
C GLY A 274 26.59 28.85 -9.73
N ALA A 275 26.54 28.53 -11.02
CA ALA A 275 27.20 27.34 -11.54
C ALA A 275 28.72 27.42 -11.38
N SER A 276 29.31 26.42 -10.75
CA SER A 276 30.76 26.38 -10.47
C SER A 276 31.48 25.27 -11.21
N PHE A 277 30.78 24.20 -11.54
CA PHE A 277 31.30 23.09 -12.32
C PHE A 277 30.14 22.30 -12.95
N ILE A 278 30.50 21.45 -13.93
CA ILE A 278 29.61 20.43 -14.47
C ILE A 278 30.04 19.10 -13.86
N ALA A 279 29.06 18.27 -13.49
CA ALA A 279 29.31 16.93 -13.00
C ALA A 279 28.63 15.89 -13.87
N LEU A 280 29.39 14.91 -14.33
CA LEU A 280 28.92 13.74 -15.09
C LEU A 280 28.77 12.53 -14.18
N SER A 281 27.82 11.70 -14.50
CA SER A 281 27.70 10.37 -13.88
C SER A 281 28.93 9.50 -14.25
N PRO A 282 29.39 8.62 -13.34
CA PRO A 282 30.39 7.60 -13.66
C PRO A 282 30.00 6.71 -14.84
N ASP A 283 28.69 6.63 -15.14
CA ASP A 283 28.11 5.82 -16.21
C ASP A 283 27.66 6.66 -17.43
N HIS A 284 27.97 7.95 -17.47
CA HIS A 284 27.69 8.79 -18.63
C HIS A 284 28.46 8.28 -19.85
N PRO A 285 27.87 8.26 -21.08
CA PRO A 285 28.56 7.76 -22.27
C PRO A 285 29.94 8.41 -22.48
N LEU A 286 30.03 9.72 -22.32
CA LEU A 286 31.31 10.44 -22.43
C LEU A 286 32.33 9.99 -21.36
N THR A 287 31.86 9.71 -20.11
CA THR A 287 32.74 9.19 -19.05
C THR A 287 33.28 7.80 -19.41
N ILE A 288 32.47 6.95 -20.06
CA ILE A 288 32.85 5.61 -20.49
C ILE A 288 33.94 5.72 -21.58
N GLU A 289 33.74 6.60 -22.54
CA GLU A 289 34.72 6.83 -23.63
C GLU A 289 36.05 7.36 -23.05
N LEU A 290 36.00 8.38 -22.20
CA LEU A 290 37.19 8.93 -21.56
C LEU A 290 37.93 7.92 -20.68
N ALA A 291 37.24 6.95 -20.14
CA ALA A 291 37.83 5.91 -19.27
C ALA A 291 38.53 4.81 -20.08
N ALA A 292 38.23 4.65 -21.37
CA ALA A 292 38.80 3.58 -22.20
C ALA A 292 40.33 3.56 -22.22
N ASP A 293 40.95 4.74 -22.21
CA ASP A 293 42.40 4.92 -22.22
C ASP A 293 42.95 5.61 -20.96
N ASN A 294 42.14 5.62 -19.89
CA ASN A 294 42.47 6.29 -18.62
C ASN A 294 42.28 5.36 -17.43
N ASP A 295 43.37 4.70 -16.96
CA ASP A 295 43.37 3.76 -15.86
C ASP A 295 42.90 4.40 -14.54
N ALA A 296 43.20 5.67 -14.28
CA ALA A 296 42.77 6.39 -13.09
C ALA A 296 41.27 6.62 -13.08
N LEU A 297 40.68 7.03 -14.21
CA LEU A 297 39.24 7.20 -14.35
C LEU A 297 38.51 5.84 -14.29
N THR A 298 39.08 4.79 -14.89
CA THR A 298 38.55 3.43 -14.81
C THR A 298 38.53 2.93 -13.36
N SER A 299 39.61 3.16 -12.58
CA SER A 299 39.67 2.83 -11.17
C SER A 299 38.67 3.63 -10.33
N PHE A 300 38.51 4.92 -10.60
CA PHE A 300 37.53 5.78 -9.96
C PHE A 300 36.08 5.30 -10.22
N ARG A 301 35.75 4.93 -11.46
CA ARG A 301 34.44 4.35 -11.82
C ARG A 301 34.17 3.05 -11.04
N ALA A 302 35.20 2.18 -10.91
CA ALA A 302 35.07 0.94 -10.13
C ALA A 302 34.86 1.21 -8.64
N GLU A 303 35.44 2.29 -8.08
CA GLU A 303 35.18 2.72 -6.70
C GLU A 303 33.77 3.24 -6.52
N CYS A 304 33.28 4.08 -7.46
CA CYS A 304 31.90 4.57 -7.45
C CYS A 304 30.86 3.43 -7.50
N ALA A 305 31.15 2.36 -8.23
CA ALA A 305 30.26 1.21 -8.34
C ALA A 305 30.06 0.42 -7.03
N LYS A 306 30.94 0.62 -6.04
CA LYS A 306 30.81 0.01 -4.70
C LYS A 306 29.86 0.76 -3.78
N VAL A 307 29.54 2.00 -4.09
CA VAL A 307 28.57 2.81 -3.33
C VAL A 307 27.17 2.36 -3.73
N GLY A 308 26.28 2.20 -2.75
CA GLY A 308 24.88 1.86 -3.01
C GLY A 308 24.21 2.86 -3.99
N THR A 309 23.23 2.38 -4.74
CA THR A 309 22.54 3.20 -5.77
C THR A 309 21.31 3.91 -5.22
N SER A 310 20.96 3.73 -3.95
CA SER A 310 19.86 4.46 -3.34
C SER A 310 20.23 5.93 -3.11
N GLU A 311 19.27 6.82 -3.29
CA GLU A 311 19.46 8.27 -3.03
C GLU A 311 19.98 8.52 -1.60
N ALA A 312 19.51 7.73 -0.62
CA ALA A 312 19.93 7.81 0.78
C ALA A 312 21.40 7.35 1.00
N ASP A 313 21.87 6.34 0.28
CA ASP A 313 23.25 5.89 0.37
C ASP A 313 24.20 6.91 -0.26
N ILE A 314 23.79 7.49 -1.39
CA ILE A 314 24.56 8.52 -2.10
C ILE A 314 24.63 9.82 -1.27
N GLU A 315 23.54 10.18 -0.59
CA GLU A 315 23.51 11.35 0.29
C GLU A 315 24.49 11.22 1.48
N LYS A 316 24.58 10.04 2.07
CA LYS A 316 25.47 9.75 3.21
C LYS A 316 26.93 9.47 2.82
N ALA A 317 27.18 9.08 1.57
CA ALA A 317 28.52 8.76 1.11
C ALA A 317 29.41 10.00 1.02
N PRO A 318 30.72 9.90 1.31
CA PRO A 318 31.66 10.97 1.05
C PRO A 318 31.64 11.37 -0.44
N LYS A 319 31.54 12.68 -0.72
CA LYS A 319 31.53 13.17 -2.08
C LYS A 319 32.89 12.99 -2.72
N MET A 320 32.94 12.32 -3.87
CA MET A 320 34.17 12.02 -4.61
C MET A 320 34.01 12.44 -6.07
N GLY A 321 35.08 12.93 -6.68
CA GLY A 321 35.11 13.35 -8.06
C GLY A 321 36.46 13.11 -8.72
N PHE A 322 36.42 13.02 -10.04
CA PHE A 322 37.56 12.94 -10.93
C PHE A 322 37.52 14.12 -11.89
N ASP A 323 38.55 14.94 -11.91
CA ASP A 323 38.69 16.05 -12.87
C ASP A 323 39.03 15.46 -14.25
N THR A 324 38.17 15.70 -15.23
CA THR A 324 38.38 15.20 -16.60
C THR A 324 39.35 16.06 -17.41
N GLY A 325 39.72 17.24 -16.93
CA GLY A 325 40.40 18.29 -17.67
C GLY A 325 39.53 19.02 -18.70
N LEU A 326 38.33 18.51 -18.99
CA LEU A 326 37.40 19.17 -19.91
C LEU A 326 36.79 20.43 -19.28
N LYS A 327 36.40 21.38 -20.12
CA LYS A 327 35.75 22.63 -19.73
C LYS A 327 34.61 22.97 -20.68
N VAL A 328 33.57 23.57 -20.13
CA VAL A 328 32.43 24.13 -20.89
C VAL A 328 32.31 25.65 -20.71
N LYS A 329 31.58 26.30 -21.60
CA LYS A 329 31.30 27.76 -21.52
C LYS A 329 30.00 27.98 -20.77
N HIS A 330 30.03 28.86 -19.76
CA HIS A 330 28.82 29.32 -19.12
C HIS A 330 27.95 30.16 -20.08
N PRO A 331 26.63 29.84 -20.26
CA PRO A 331 25.83 30.42 -21.35
C PRO A 331 25.58 31.92 -21.24
N PHE A 332 25.69 32.51 -20.05
CA PHE A 332 25.46 33.94 -19.84
C PHE A 332 26.74 34.71 -19.61
N THR A 333 27.72 34.21 -18.88
CA THR A 333 28.93 34.91 -18.52
C THR A 333 30.07 34.65 -19.50
N GLY A 334 30.03 33.56 -20.26
CA GLY A 334 31.12 33.11 -21.11
C GLY A 334 32.32 32.54 -20.36
N GLU A 335 32.30 32.52 -19.05
CA GLU A 335 33.35 31.92 -18.23
C GLU A 335 33.44 30.42 -18.43
N THR A 336 34.61 29.83 -18.22
CA THR A 336 34.82 28.41 -18.37
C THR A 336 34.59 27.69 -17.03
N LEU A 337 33.75 26.64 -17.07
CA LEU A 337 33.49 25.75 -15.93
C LEU A 337 34.19 24.40 -16.14
N PRO A 338 34.87 23.82 -15.11
CA PRO A 338 35.46 22.49 -15.20
C PRO A 338 34.39 21.38 -15.22
N VAL A 339 34.71 20.28 -15.87
CA VAL A 339 33.87 19.09 -15.95
C VAL A 339 34.46 17.98 -15.11
N TYR A 340 33.72 17.55 -14.08
CA TYR A 340 34.09 16.45 -13.18
C TYR A 340 33.24 15.22 -13.48
N VAL A 341 33.77 14.02 -13.19
CA VAL A 341 32.96 12.83 -12.96
C VAL A 341 32.72 12.74 -11.45
N ALA A 342 31.47 12.65 -10.98
CA ALA A 342 31.15 12.69 -9.56
C ALA A 342 30.26 11.51 -9.15
N ASN A 343 30.55 10.92 -7.98
CA ASN A 343 29.88 9.71 -7.48
C ASN A 343 28.40 9.93 -7.08
N PHE A 344 27.95 11.17 -6.98
CA PHE A 344 26.57 11.52 -6.61
C PHE A 344 25.67 11.90 -7.77
N VAL A 345 26.17 11.82 -9.01
CA VAL A 345 25.39 12.04 -10.24
C VAL A 345 24.91 10.72 -10.79
N LEU A 346 23.59 10.54 -10.87
CA LEU A 346 22.97 9.32 -11.35
C LEU A 346 22.62 9.39 -12.84
N MET A 347 23.01 8.36 -13.61
CA MET A 347 22.67 8.25 -15.03
C MET A 347 21.14 8.12 -15.27
N GLY A 348 20.42 7.60 -14.31
CA GLY A 348 18.99 7.33 -14.45
C GLY A 348 18.07 8.53 -14.16
N TYR A 349 18.60 9.71 -13.85
CA TYR A 349 17.82 10.92 -13.64
C TYR A 349 18.30 12.03 -14.56
N GLY A 350 17.42 12.57 -15.40
CA GLY A 350 17.78 13.56 -16.41
C GLY A 350 18.69 12.99 -17.51
N THR A 351 19.77 13.69 -17.78
CA THR A 351 20.76 13.33 -18.84
C THR A 351 21.98 12.59 -18.30
N GLY A 352 22.06 12.34 -16.98
CA GLY A 352 23.29 11.85 -16.34
C GLY A 352 24.37 12.92 -16.19
N ALA A 353 24.04 14.19 -16.39
CA ALA A 353 24.89 15.36 -16.19
C ALA A 353 24.12 16.46 -15.47
N ILE A 354 24.80 17.21 -14.61
CA ILE A 354 24.24 18.36 -13.89
C ILE A 354 25.19 19.55 -14.00
N PHE A 355 24.68 20.78 -13.91
CA PHE A 355 25.51 21.88 -13.42
C PHE A 355 25.37 21.94 -11.90
N ALA A 356 26.45 22.19 -11.23
CA ALA A 356 26.51 22.26 -9.78
C ALA A 356 26.44 23.71 -9.30
N CYS A 357 25.58 23.95 -8.29
CA CYS A 357 25.44 25.25 -7.63
C CYS A 357 25.73 25.12 -6.12
N PRO A 358 26.99 25.16 -5.70
CA PRO A 358 27.40 24.89 -4.33
C PRO A 358 26.71 25.75 -3.28
N ALA A 359 26.41 27.00 -3.56
CA ALA A 359 25.73 27.88 -2.63
C ALA A 359 24.29 27.45 -2.32
N HIS A 360 23.64 26.60 -3.13
CA HIS A 360 22.21 26.26 -3.05
C HIS A 360 21.89 24.77 -3.16
N ASP A 361 22.89 23.88 -3.18
CA ASP A 361 22.79 22.44 -3.03
C ASP A 361 23.89 21.93 -2.09
N GLN A 362 23.51 21.21 -1.02
CA GLN A 362 24.46 20.77 0.01
C GLN A 362 25.49 19.77 -0.55
N ARG A 363 25.09 18.90 -1.49
CA ARG A 363 26.02 17.93 -2.10
C ARG A 363 27.07 18.66 -2.93
N ASP A 364 26.67 19.65 -3.68
CA ASP A 364 27.53 20.48 -4.48
C ASP A 364 28.44 21.33 -3.59
N PHE A 365 27.92 21.82 -2.45
CA PHE A 365 28.68 22.57 -1.45
C PHE A 365 29.81 21.74 -0.86
N ASP A 366 29.51 20.52 -0.38
CA ASP A 366 30.49 19.62 0.19
C ASP A 366 31.57 19.24 -0.80
N PHE A 367 31.16 19.03 -2.07
CA PHE A 367 32.07 18.76 -3.18
C PHE A 367 32.97 19.98 -3.46
N ALA A 368 32.41 21.15 -3.63
CA ALA A 368 33.15 22.38 -3.91
C ALA A 368 34.17 22.71 -2.81
N ARG A 369 33.79 22.53 -1.54
CA ARG A 369 34.71 22.69 -0.42
C ARG A 369 35.88 21.69 -0.47
N LYS A 370 35.61 20.45 -0.87
CA LYS A 370 36.64 19.41 -0.95
C LYS A 370 37.65 19.66 -2.09
N TYR A 371 37.16 20.18 -3.21
CA TYR A 371 37.96 20.39 -4.41
C TYR A 371 38.36 21.85 -4.69
N ASP A 372 38.18 22.71 -3.68
CA ASP A 372 38.50 24.15 -3.73
C ASP A 372 37.89 24.89 -4.93
N LEU A 373 36.61 24.56 -5.22
CA LEU A 373 35.86 25.16 -6.30
C LEU A 373 35.10 26.41 -5.83
N PRO A 374 34.77 27.37 -6.72
CA PRO A 374 34.04 28.57 -6.38
C PRO A 374 32.65 28.26 -5.77
N ILE A 375 32.25 29.01 -4.75
CA ILE A 375 30.89 29.01 -4.17
C ILE A 375 30.30 30.40 -4.43
N ILE A 376 29.24 30.46 -5.26
CA ILE A 376 28.66 31.73 -5.73
C ILE A 376 27.20 31.81 -5.27
N PRO A 377 26.91 32.64 -4.23
CA PRO A 377 25.54 32.83 -3.76
C PRO A 377 24.70 33.59 -4.77
N VAL A 378 23.54 33.03 -5.16
CA VAL A 378 22.59 33.66 -6.11
C VAL A 378 21.17 33.75 -5.60
N VAL A 379 20.90 33.25 -4.40
CA VAL A 379 19.62 33.43 -3.68
C VAL A 379 19.91 33.96 -2.29
N LYS A 380 19.32 35.07 -1.92
CA LYS A 380 19.39 35.61 -0.57
C LYS A 380 18.11 35.30 0.20
N PRO A 381 18.23 34.91 1.48
CA PRO A 381 17.09 34.67 2.36
C PRO A 381 16.33 35.95 2.65
N SER A 382 15.13 35.79 3.25
CA SER A 382 14.32 36.89 3.77
C SER A 382 14.34 36.88 5.32
N GLY A 383 13.97 37.98 5.95
CA GLY A 383 13.91 38.06 7.41
C GLY A 383 15.29 38.16 8.08
N ASP A 384 15.44 37.55 9.26
CA ASP A 384 16.66 37.63 10.08
C ASP A 384 17.91 37.05 9.40
N GLU A 385 17.74 36.01 8.57
CA GLU A 385 18.82 35.39 7.80
C GLU A 385 19.37 36.32 6.69
N ALA A 386 18.65 37.39 6.33
CA ALA A 386 19.13 38.39 5.36
C ALA A 386 20.37 39.19 5.85
N SER A 387 20.70 39.09 7.12
CA SER A 387 21.87 39.75 7.73
C SER A 387 23.10 38.85 7.86
N GLU A 388 23.03 37.61 7.41
CA GLU A 388 24.17 36.67 7.38
C GLU A 388 25.38 37.28 6.65
N PRO A 389 26.63 37.02 7.11
CA PRO A 389 27.85 37.62 6.52
C PRO A 389 27.97 37.35 5.01
N TRP A 390 27.65 36.15 4.54
CA TRP A 390 27.73 35.79 3.13
C TRP A 390 26.68 36.51 2.25
N VAL A 391 25.51 36.91 2.84
CA VAL A 391 24.50 37.69 2.12
C VAL A 391 24.97 39.12 1.90
N THR A 392 25.59 39.70 2.92
CA THR A 392 26.06 41.10 2.87
C THR A 392 27.35 41.23 2.07
N SER A 393 28.25 40.27 2.15
CA SER A 393 29.50 40.24 1.37
C SER A 393 29.32 39.79 -0.07
N GLY A 394 28.27 38.97 -0.33
CA GLY A 394 28.07 38.26 -1.60
C GLY A 394 29.11 37.16 -1.87
N LYS A 395 29.87 36.74 -0.82
CA LYS A 395 30.99 35.76 -0.97
C LYS A 395 30.60 34.41 -0.37
N GLY A 396 30.69 33.39 -1.16
CA GLY A 396 30.47 31.98 -0.73
C GLY A 396 31.52 31.47 0.25
N ALA A 397 32.69 32.11 0.34
CA ALA A 397 33.70 31.78 1.35
C ALA A 397 33.20 31.97 2.80
N ASP A 398 32.22 32.84 3.00
CA ASP A 398 31.61 33.14 4.30
C ASP A 398 30.43 32.20 4.64
N MET A 399 30.11 31.21 3.79
CA MET A 399 29.05 30.22 4.00
C MET A 399 29.59 28.96 4.72
N ASP A 400 28.89 28.53 5.75
CA ASP A 400 29.19 27.26 6.46
C ASP A 400 28.45 26.05 5.86
N ALA A 401 27.32 26.31 5.22
CA ALA A 401 26.48 25.32 4.52
C ALA A 401 25.74 25.97 3.35
N ALA A 402 25.20 25.14 2.46
CA ALA A 402 24.36 25.60 1.36
C ALA A 402 23.03 26.21 1.86
N PHE A 403 22.61 27.30 1.28
CA PHE A 403 21.29 27.87 1.52
C PHE A 403 20.26 27.28 0.55
N THR A 404 19.39 26.41 1.05
CA THR A 404 18.35 25.72 0.25
C THR A 404 16.94 26.30 0.45
N GLY A 405 16.83 27.38 1.25
CA GLY A 405 15.57 28.01 1.61
C GLY A 405 14.95 28.88 0.51
N VAL A 406 13.79 29.45 0.82
CA VAL A 406 13.12 30.42 -0.05
C VAL A 406 13.75 31.82 0.07
N GLY A 407 13.75 32.58 -1.04
CA GLY A 407 14.37 33.88 -1.04
C GLY A 407 14.16 34.64 -2.34
N THR A 408 14.99 35.67 -2.55
CA THR A 408 15.03 36.45 -3.78
C THR A 408 16.39 36.32 -4.47
N ILE A 409 16.39 36.40 -5.78
CA ILE A 409 17.61 36.25 -6.58
C ILE A 409 18.54 37.44 -6.34
N MET A 410 19.83 37.16 -6.23
CA MET A 410 20.95 38.13 -6.19
C MET A 410 22.06 37.66 -7.11
N ASN A 411 22.93 38.53 -7.53
CA ASN A 411 24.10 38.24 -8.38
C ASN A 411 23.75 37.54 -9.72
N PHE A 412 22.56 37.78 -10.25
CA PHE A 412 22.05 37.14 -11.45
C PHE A 412 21.45 38.17 -12.44
N ASP A 413 22.20 39.19 -12.82
CA ASP A 413 21.86 40.21 -13.85
C ASP A 413 20.34 40.49 -13.95
N PHE A 414 19.66 40.00 -15.01
CA PHE A 414 18.24 40.25 -15.31
C PHE A 414 17.24 39.59 -14.33
N LEU A 415 17.68 38.69 -13.45
CA LEU A 415 16.81 38.03 -12.44
C LEU A 415 16.89 38.66 -11.05
N ASN A 416 17.77 39.63 -10.80
CA ASN A 416 17.96 40.24 -9.50
C ASN A 416 16.66 40.78 -8.90
N GLY A 417 16.42 40.43 -7.62
CA GLY A 417 15.26 40.88 -6.86
C GLY A 417 13.96 40.07 -7.12
N LYS A 418 13.97 39.13 -8.07
CA LYS A 418 12.80 38.26 -8.36
C LYS A 418 12.69 37.13 -7.36
N THR A 419 11.46 36.66 -7.17
CA THR A 419 11.21 35.41 -6.44
C THR A 419 11.75 34.22 -7.23
N ILE A 420 12.03 33.11 -6.56
CA ILE A 420 12.54 31.88 -7.17
C ILE A 420 11.66 31.41 -8.34
N ASP A 421 10.33 31.42 -8.17
CA ASP A 421 9.40 30.92 -9.21
C ASP A 421 9.37 31.83 -10.47
N ALA A 422 9.39 33.15 -10.25
CA ALA A 422 9.48 34.10 -11.35
C ALA A 422 10.82 33.95 -12.09
N ALA A 423 11.90 33.77 -11.34
CA ALA A 423 13.24 33.62 -11.89
C ALA A 423 13.39 32.31 -12.69
N LYS A 424 12.83 31.20 -12.21
CA LYS A 424 12.81 29.94 -12.96
C LYS A 424 12.16 30.10 -14.33
N SER A 425 10.97 30.70 -14.37
CA SER A 425 10.21 30.87 -15.58
C SER A 425 10.97 31.75 -16.60
N GLU A 426 11.59 32.82 -16.13
CA GLU A 426 12.31 33.76 -17.00
C GLU A 426 13.67 33.22 -17.44
N ALA A 427 14.38 32.46 -16.58
CA ALA A 427 15.61 31.77 -16.96
C ALA A 427 15.35 30.74 -18.06
N ILE A 428 14.25 29.95 -17.94
CA ILE A 428 13.85 28.99 -19.00
C ILE A 428 13.56 29.72 -20.30
N ALA A 429 12.79 30.82 -20.26
CA ALA A 429 12.45 31.59 -21.45
C ALA A 429 13.71 32.17 -22.12
N LYS A 430 14.65 32.70 -21.35
CA LYS A 430 15.91 33.28 -21.87
C LYS A 430 16.82 32.21 -22.51
N ILE A 431 16.95 31.05 -21.89
CA ILE A 431 17.73 29.93 -22.47
C ILE A 431 17.07 29.41 -23.75
N ALA A 432 15.73 29.36 -23.79
CA ALA A 432 15.02 28.98 -25.02
C ALA A 432 15.22 30.00 -26.14
N GLU A 433 15.21 31.30 -25.83
CA GLU A 433 15.51 32.39 -26.79
C GLU A 433 16.91 32.26 -27.38
N LEU A 434 17.90 31.86 -26.56
CA LEU A 434 19.27 31.62 -27.02
C LEU A 434 19.43 30.31 -27.83
N GLY A 435 18.41 29.50 -27.96
CA GLY A 435 18.45 28.19 -28.60
C GLY A 435 19.28 27.12 -27.88
N LEU A 436 19.60 27.34 -26.60
CA LEU A 436 20.46 26.47 -25.79
C LEU A 436 19.68 25.46 -24.96
N GLY A 437 18.35 25.54 -24.91
CA GLY A 437 17.56 24.60 -24.12
C GLY A 437 16.05 24.81 -24.25
N LYS A 438 15.31 23.99 -23.54
CA LYS A 438 13.84 24.01 -23.52
C LYS A 438 13.29 23.60 -22.17
N LYS A 439 12.09 24.08 -21.86
CA LYS A 439 11.30 23.54 -20.73
C LYS A 439 11.04 22.06 -20.96
N THR A 440 11.31 21.23 -19.97
CA THR A 440 11.15 19.77 -20.04
C THR A 440 10.53 19.26 -18.73
N THR A 441 9.66 18.28 -18.87
CA THR A 441 9.12 17.54 -17.74
C THR A 441 9.81 16.18 -17.67
N ASN A 442 10.38 15.87 -16.52
CA ASN A 442 10.99 14.58 -16.22
C ASN A 442 10.24 13.88 -15.09
N TYR A 443 10.33 12.56 -15.08
CA TYR A 443 9.78 11.71 -14.02
C TYR A 443 10.89 10.93 -13.34
N ARG A 444 10.75 10.72 -12.04
CA ARG A 444 11.63 9.82 -11.28
C ARG A 444 11.31 8.37 -11.56
N LEU A 445 10.05 8.07 -11.85
CA LEU A 445 9.59 6.75 -12.28
C LEU A 445 10.42 6.23 -13.44
N ARG A 446 10.80 4.98 -13.38
CA ARG A 446 11.53 4.27 -14.44
C ARG A 446 10.73 3.10 -14.95
N ASP A 447 11.06 2.64 -16.16
CA ASP A 447 10.43 1.45 -16.72
C ASP A 447 10.63 0.23 -15.83
N TRP A 448 9.61 -0.57 -15.73
CA TRP A 448 9.55 -1.72 -14.84
C TRP A 448 10.31 -2.90 -15.45
N GLY A 449 11.45 -3.31 -14.87
CA GLY A 449 12.21 -4.47 -15.25
C GLY A 449 11.56 -5.76 -14.73
N VAL A 450 11.14 -6.62 -15.64
CA VAL A 450 10.28 -7.77 -15.32
C VAL A 450 10.97 -9.12 -15.46
N SER A 451 12.20 -9.22 -15.91
CA SER A 451 12.95 -10.47 -16.00
C SER A 451 13.43 -10.97 -14.64
N ARG A 452 13.22 -12.24 -14.35
CA ARG A 452 13.76 -12.94 -13.17
C ARG A 452 14.41 -14.24 -13.58
N GLN A 453 15.63 -14.49 -13.10
CA GLN A 453 16.42 -15.69 -13.39
C GLN A 453 16.03 -16.81 -12.43
N ARG A 454 14.74 -17.16 -12.44
CA ARG A 454 14.12 -18.11 -11.51
C ARG A 454 13.26 -19.09 -12.28
N TYR A 455 13.07 -20.29 -11.71
CA TYR A 455 12.20 -21.33 -12.27
C TYR A 455 10.73 -21.06 -11.93
N TRP A 456 10.41 -20.81 -10.64
CA TRP A 456 9.03 -20.74 -10.19
C TRP A 456 8.41 -19.35 -10.43
N GLY A 457 8.01 -19.11 -11.66
CA GLY A 457 7.41 -17.87 -12.17
C GLY A 457 6.81 -18.09 -13.56
N CYS A 458 6.02 -17.15 -14.06
CA CYS A 458 5.44 -17.20 -15.39
C CYS A 458 6.54 -17.12 -16.47
N PRO A 459 6.70 -18.14 -17.35
CA PRO A 459 7.68 -18.07 -18.45
C PRO A 459 7.36 -16.93 -19.42
N ILE A 460 8.39 -16.22 -19.87
CA ILE A 460 8.24 -15.16 -20.89
C ILE A 460 8.06 -15.84 -22.26
N PRO A 461 6.94 -15.58 -22.97
CA PRO A 461 6.53 -16.38 -24.14
C PRO A 461 7.21 -15.93 -25.43
N VAL A 462 8.55 -15.93 -25.45
CA VAL A 462 9.33 -15.56 -26.65
C VAL A 462 10.42 -16.58 -26.94
N ILE A 463 10.86 -16.60 -28.21
CA ILE A 463 11.89 -17.49 -28.74
C ILE A 463 12.99 -16.63 -29.37
N HIS A 464 14.24 -16.91 -29.04
CA HIS A 464 15.43 -16.28 -29.61
C HIS A 464 15.94 -17.11 -30.78
N CYS A 465 15.79 -16.57 -32.01
CA CYS A 465 16.24 -17.19 -33.26
C CYS A 465 17.43 -16.40 -33.83
N GLY A 466 18.49 -17.08 -34.20
CA GLY A 466 19.69 -16.43 -34.77
C GLY A 466 19.42 -15.63 -36.04
N ASP A 467 18.44 -16.05 -36.88
CA ASP A 467 18.08 -15.41 -38.15
C ASP A 467 16.89 -14.44 -38.02
N CYS A 468 15.91 -14.77 -37.15
CA CYS A 468 14.67 -13.99 -37.04
C CYS A 468 14.69 -13.00 -35.88
N GLY A 469 15.70 -13.06 -35.00
CA GLY A 469 15.73 -12.27 -33.75
C GLY A 469 14.75 -12.79 -32.70
N ILE A 470 14.06 -11.90 -32.00
CA ILE A 470 13.04 -12.21 -31.01
C ILE A 470 11.75 -12.56 -31.74
N VAL A 471 11.22 -13.75 -31.49
CA VAL A 471 10.00 -14.27 -32.12
C VAL A 471 8.98 -14.61 -31.01
N PRO A 472 7.79 -14.00 -31.01
CA PRO A 472 6.71 -14.38 -30.09
C PRO A 472 6.32 -15.85 -30.29
N VAL A 473 5.98 -16.53 -29.18
CA VAL A 473 5.32 -17.83 -29.26
C VAL A 473 3.93 -17.64 -29.87
N PRO A 474 3.51 -18.48 -30.84
CA PRO A 474 2.16 -18.38 -31.39
C PRO A 474 1.10 -18.51 -30.29
N THR A 475 0.05 -17.70 -30.35
CA THR A 475 -0.99 -17.69 -29.31
C THR A 475 -1.67 -19.05 -29.16
N ALA A 476 -1.73 -19.85 -30.25
CA ALA A 476 -2.30 -21.20 -30.20
C ALA A 476 -1.44 -22.22 -29.43
N ASP A 477 -0.16 -21.87 -29.18
CA ASP A 477 0.80 -22.71 -28.47
C ASP A 477 0.96 -22.28 -26.99
N LEU A 478 0.17 -21.34 -26.53
CA LEU A 478 0.10 -20.95 -25.13
C LEU A 478 -0.81 -21.89 -24.33
N PRO A 479 -0.49 -22.14 -23.06
CA PRO A 479 0.64 -21.62 -22.30
C PRO A 479 1.98 -22.28 -22.63
N VAL A 480 3.07 -21.50 -22.54
CA VAL A 480 4.41 -22.09 -22.40
C VAL A 480 4.54 -22.61 -20.99
N GLU A 481 4.35 -23.92 -20.79
CA GLU A 481 4.34 -24.50 -19.45
C GLU A 481 5.75 -24.71 -18.89
N LEU A 482 5.85 -24.63 -17.55
CA LEU A 482 7.07 -24.96 -16.81
C LEU A 482 7.32 -26.47 -16.82
N PRO A 483 8.56 -26.93 -17.11
CA PRO A 483 8.88 -28.37 -17.06
C PRO A 483 8.87 -28.88 -15.62
N ARG A 484 8.24 -30.02 -15.34
CA ARG A 484 8.21 -30.59 -13.99
C ARG A 484 9.50 -31.32 -13.59
N ASP A 485 10.28 -31.75 -14.57
CA ASP A 485 11.54 -32.54 -14.42
C ASP A 485 12.77 -31.61 -14.29
N VAL A 486 12.64 -30.53 -13.50
CA VAL A 486 13.69 -29.54 -13.26
C VAL A 486 14.63 -29.98 -12.15
N SER A 487 15.93 -29.69 -12.31
CA SER A 487 16.95 -29.90 -11.27
C SER A 487 17.47 -28.57 -10.72
N PHE A 488 17.58 -28.50 -9.40
CA PHE A 488 18.16 -27.36 -8.67
C PHE A 488 19.61 -27.59 -8.23
N GLU A 489 20.28 -28.65 -8.69
CA GLU A 489 21.65 -28.98 -8.28
C GLU A 489 22.69 -28.00 -8.83
N LYS A 490 22.41 -27.38 -9.97
CA LYS A 490 23.32 -26.41 -10.61
C LYS A 490 22.96 -25.00 -10.16
N PRO A 491 23.94 -24.16 -9.79
CA PRO A 491 23.70 -22.75 -9.50
C PRO A 491 23.16 -21.98 -10.72
N GLY A 492 22.30 -21.01 -10.50
CA GLY A 492 21.71 -20.18 -11.54
C GLY A 492 20.32 -20.62 -11.96
N ASN A 493 19.85 -20.13 -13.11
CA ASN A 493 18.51 -20.38 -13.58
C ASN A 493 18.31 -21.85 -14.04
N PRO A 494 17.43 -22.62 -13.37
CA PRO A 494 17.18 -24.00 -13.75
C PRO A 494 16.66 -24.21 -15.18
N LEU A 495 15.85 -23.25 -15.68
CA LEU A 495 15.33 -23.31 -17.06
C LEU A 495 16.45 -23.18 -18.11
N PHE A 496 17.47 -22.36 -17.84
CA PHE A 496 18.63 -22.23 -18.70
C PHE A 496 19.40 -23.55 -18.82
N HIS A 497 19.42 -24.35 -17.77
CA HIS A 497 20.12 -25.65 -17.74
C HIS A 497 19.26 -26.81 -18.24
N HIS A 498 17.95 -26.58 -18.52
CA HIS A 498 17.05 -27.65 -18.94
C HIS A 498 17.19 -27.96 -20.44
N PRO A 499 17.69 -29.16 -20.84
CA PRO A 499 18.11 -29.41 -22.21
C PRO A 499 16.95 -29.52 -23.20
N ALA A 500 15.84 -30.10 -22.77
CA ALA A 500 14.69 -30.38 -23.65
C ALA A 500 13.70 -29.23 -23.75
N TRP A 501 13.53 -28.45 -22.68
CA TRP A 501 12.53 -27.38 -22.64
C TRP A 501 13.01 -26.12 -23.36
N LYS A 502 14.32 -25.80 -23.25
CA LYS A 502 14.91 -24.58 -23.79
C LYS A 502 15.02 -24.62 -25.31
N ASP A 503 15.49 -25.74 -25.87
CA ASP A 503 15.82 -25.84 -27.28
C ASP A 503 14.56 -26.21 -28.10
N VAL A 504 14.22 -25.35 -29.07
CA VAL A 504 13.00 -25.46 -29.88
C VAL A 504 13.25 -25.05 -31.31
N ASP A 505 12.32 -25.36 -32.20
CA ASP A 505 12.34 -24.83 -33.56
C ASP A 505 11.67 -23.45 -33.61
N CYS A 506 12.25 -22.52 -34.38
CA CYS A 506 11.68 -21.20 -34.60
C CYS A 506 10.33 -21.31 -35.34
N PRO A 507 9.22 -20.81 -34.79
CA PRO A 507 7.92 -20.89 -35.46
C PRO A 507 7.83 -20.08 -36.75
N LYS A 508 8.76 -19.13 -36.96
CA LYS A 508 8.81 -18.31 -38.20
C LYS A 508 9.63 -18.91 -39.32
N CYS A 509 10.75 -19.58 -39.05
CA CYS A 509 11.65 -20.08 -40.09
C CYS A 509 11.97 -21.59 -39.98
N GLY A 510 11.53 -22.27 -38.92
CA GLY A 510 11.77 -23.71 -38.71
C GLY A 510 13.18 -24.10 -38.30
N LYS A 511 14.11 -23.14 -38.10
CA LYS A 511 15.47 -23.39 -37.66
C LYS A 511 15.55 -23.57 -36.15
N ALA A 512 16.62 -24.24 -35.69
CA ALA A 512 16.91 -24.37 -34.27
C ALA A 512 16.99 -22.98 -33.57
N ALA A 513 16.33 -22.86 -32.48
CA ALA A 513 16.18 -21.63 -31.70
C ALA A 513 16.08 -21.95 -30.20
N GLN A 514 16.00 -20.95 -29.35
CA GLN A 514 15.88 -21.16 -27.90
C GLN A 514 14.75 -20.31 -27.31
N ARG A 515 14.00 -20.93 -26.38
CA ARG A 515 13.05 -20.19 -25.56
C ARG A 515 13.77 -19.20 -24.67
N GLU A 516 13.11 -18.10 -24.37
CA GLU A 516 13.50 -17.26 -23.22
C GLU A 516 13.47 -18.11 -21.95
N THR A 517 14.48 -17.96 -21.11
CA THR A 517 14.62 -18.74 -19.86
C THR A 517 14.33 -17.92 -18.62
N ASP A 518 14.22 -16.61 -18.75
CA ASP A 518 13.76 -15.76 -17.67
C ASP A 518 12.26 -15.92 -17.47
N THR A 519 11.81 -15.77 -16.24
CA THR A 519 10.40 -15.70 -15.86
C THR A 519 10.02 -14.27 -15.54
N LEU A 520 8.74 -13.96 -15.56
CA LEU A 520 8.23 -12.65 -15.16
C LEU A 520 8.35 -12.43 -13.65
N ASP A 521 8.57 -11.20 -13.24
CA ASP A 521 8.41 -10.75 -11.87
C ASP A 521 7.00 -11.06 -11.37
N THR A 522 6.89 -11.62 -10.17
CA THR A 522 5.62 -12.06 -9.58
C THR A 522 4.62 -10.93 -9.35
N PHE A 523 5.05 -9.67 -9.32
CA PHE A 523 4.11 -8.56 -9.36
C PHE A 523 3.30 -8.46 -10.65
N ASN A 524 3.74 -9.12 -11.74
CA ASN A 524 2.91 -9.28 -12.93
C ASN A 524 1.68 -10.12 -12.63
N ASP A 525 1.85 -11.19 -11.84
CA ASP A 525 0.78 -12.11 -11.48
C ASP A 525 -0.33 -11.38 -10.71
N SER A 526 0.03 -10.52 -9.79
CA SER A 526 -0.92 -9.74 -8.99
C SER A 526 -1.43 -8.45 -9.68
N SER A 527 -0.91 -8.07 -10.84
CA SER A 527 -1.28 -6.80 -11.48
C SER A 527 -2.61 -6.84 -12.25
N TRP A 528 -3.19 -8.02 -12.48
CA TRP A 528 -4.43 -8.17 -13.26
C TRP A 528 -5.44 -9.18 -12.67
N TYR A 529 -5.11 -9.84 -11.57
CA TYR A 529 -5.90 -10.91 -10.96
C TYR A 529 -7.33 -10.50 -10.62
N PHE A 530 -7.56 -9.22 -10.28
CA PHE A 530 -8.88 -8.66 -10.04
C PHE A 530 -9.77 -8.72 -11.30
N ALA A 531 -9.17 -8.57 -12.48
CA ALA A 531 -9.90 -8.72 -13.76
C ALA A 531 -10.19 -10.19 -14.05
N ARG A 532 -9.28 -11.12 -13.69
CA ARG A 532 -9.47 -12.58 -13.82
C ARG A 532 -10.61 -13.07 -12.93
N PHE A 533 -10.72 -12.57 -11.69
CA PHE A 533 -11.86 -12.87 -10.81
C PHE A 533 -13.19 -12.36 -11.38
N ALA A 534 -13.18 -11.23 -12.04
CA ALA A 534 -14.38 -10.67 -12.66
C ALA A 534 -14.90 -11.58 -13.79
N SER A 535 -14.07 -11.91 -14.74
CA SER A 535 -14.27 -12.97 -15.75
C SER A 535 -13.03 -13.11 -16.62
N ILE A 536 -12.76 -14.33 -17.16
CA ILE A 536 -11.68 -14.52 -18.11
C ILE A 536 -12.15 -14.33 -19.55
N ASP A 537 -13.29 -14.87 -19.90
CA ASP A 537 -13.75 -15.02 -21.28
C ASP A 537 -14.86 -14.04 -21.66
N ASP A 538 -15.54 -13.45 -20.68
CA ASP A 538 -16.67 -12.55 -20.91
C ASP A 538 -16.32 -11.10 -20.58
N GLN A 539 -16.14 -10.30 -21.62
CA GLN A 539 -15.84 -8.87 -21.49
C GLN A 539 -17.00 -8.09 -20.87
N ALA A 540 -18.24 -8.49 -21.15
CA ALA A 540 -19.41 -7.83 -20.57
C ALA A 540 -19.51 -8.09 -19.07
N GLU A 541 -19.20 -9.31 -18.62
CA GLU A 541 -19.13 -9.65 -17.19
C GLU A 541 -17.97 -8.89 -16.51
N ARG A 542 -16.79 -8.77 -17.14
CA ARG A 542 -15.71 -7.92 -16.63
C ARG A 542 -16.14 -6.47 -16.49
N ALA A 543 -16.80 -5.91 -17.49
CA ALA A 543 -17.31 -4.54 -17.47
C ALA A 543 -18.37 -4.32 -16.39
N TYR A 544 -19.18 -5.35 -16.07
CA TYR A 544 -20.15 -5.27 -14.97
C TYR A 544 -19.45 -5.18 -13.60
N TRP A 545 -18.44 -6.03 -13.36
CA TRP A 545 -17.78 -6.09 -12.05
C TRP A 545 -16.75 -4.98 -11.82
N LEU A 546 -15.97 -4.59 -12.85
CA LEU A 546 -14.92 -3.58 -12.72
C LEU A 546 -15.49 -2.15 -12.68
N PRO A 547 -14.80 -1.23 -11.98
CA PRO A 547 -13.66 -1.47 -11.07
C PRO A 547 -14.08 -2.21 -9.80
N VAL A 548 -13.09 -2.74 -9.06
CA VAL A 548 -13.30 -3.22 -7.69
C VAL A 548 -13.83 -2.08 -6.83
N ASP A 549 -14.97 -2.27 -6.18
CA ASP A 549 -15.61 -1.20 -5.41
C ASP A 549 -14.89 -0.90 -4.11
N GLN A 550 -14.36 -1.94 -3.46
CA GLN A 550 -13.57 -1.83 -2.24
C GLN A 550 -12.43 -2.84 -2.22
N TYR A 551 -11.22 -2.32 -2.10
CA TYR A 551 -10.00 -3.09 -1.98
C TYR A 551 -9.38 -2.93 -0.59
N VAL A 552 -8.90 -4.02 0.01
CA VAL A 552 -8.32 -4.04 1.36
C VAL A 552 -6.94 -4.69 1.30
N GLY A 553 -5.93 -4.01 1.84
CA GLY A 553 -4.58 -4.58 1.84
C GLY A 553 -3.54 -3.69 2.52
N GLY A 554 -2.28 -4.16 2.57
CA GLY A 554 -1.20 -3.50 3.26
C GLY A 554 -0.69 -2.23 2.57
N VAL A 555 -0.33 -1.22 3.35
CA VAL A 555 0.25 0.05 2.86
C VAL A 555 1.62 -0.14 2.19
N GLU A 556 2.33 -1.22 2.50
CA GLU A 556 3.61 -1.59 1.90
C GLU A 556 3.54 -1.76 0.38
N HIS A 557 2.35 -2.02 -0.16
CA HIS A 557 2.10 -2.17 -1.60
C HIS A 557 1.84 -0.85 -2.34
N ALA A 558 1.92 0.30 -1.66
CA ALA A 558 1.57 1.61 -2.22
C ALA A 558 2.30 1.93 -3.54
N VAL A 559 3.60 1.68 -3.61
CA VAL A 559 4.45 1.96 -4.79
C VAL A 559 4.91 0.69 -5.52
N LEU A 560 4.39 -0.48 -5.11
CA LEU A 560 4.62 -1.80 -5.71
C LEU A 560 3.35 -2.24 -6.46
N HIS A 561 2.70 -3.28 -5.93
CA HIS A 561 1.50 -3.87 -6.51
C HIS A 561 0.43 -2.83 -6.92
N LEU A 562 0.10 -1.85 -6.07
CA LEU A 562 -0.94 -0.86 -6.38
C LEU A 562 -0.58 0.02 -7.58
N LEU A 563 0.68 0.41 -7.74
CA LEU A 563 1.15 1.18 -8.88
C LEU A 563 1.15 0.32 -10.15
N TYR A 564 1.63 -0.92 -10.05
CA TYR A 564 1.69 -1.84 -11.18
C TYR A 564 0.30 -2.26 -11.66
N ALA A 565 -0.65 -2.52 -10.75
CA ALA A 565 -2.04 -2.82 -11.11
C ALA A 565 -2.69 -1.66 -11.88
N ARG A 566 -2.42 -0.41 -11.49
CA ARG A 566 -2.91 0.78 -12.19
C ARG A 566 -2.30 0.91 -13.60
N PHE A 567 -1.01 0.60 -13.74
CA PHE A 567 -0.36 0.54 -15.05
C PHE A 567 -0.96 -0.58 -15.93
N PHE A 568 -1.06 -1.80 -15.37
CA PHE A 568 -1.58 -2.96 -16.10
C PHE A 568 -3.01 -2.74 -16.60
N THR A 569 -3.86 -2.11 -15.76
CA THR A 569 -5.24 -1.75 -16.16
C THR A 569 -5.26 -0.85 -17.39
N ARG A 570 -4.37 0.14 -17.45
CA ARG A 570 -4.22 1.03 -18.62
C ARG A 570 -3.74 0.27 -19.85
N ALA A 571 -2.73 -0.56 -19.66
CA ALA A 571 -2.22 -1.40 -20.74
C ALA A 571 -3.28 -2.36 -21.28
N MET A 572 -4.05 -3.02 -20.39
CA MET A 572 -5.19 -3.88 -20.78
C MET A 572 -6.31 -3.10 -21.48
N ARG A 573 -6.62 -1.89 -21.02
CA ARG A 573 -7.56 -0.99 -21.70
C ARG A 573 -7.11 -0.66 -23.13
N ASP A 574 -5.87 -0.29 -23.28
CA ASP A 574 -5.29 0.18 -24.55
C ASP A 574 -5.11 -0.96 -25.58
N VAL A 575 -5.12 -2.21 -25.13
CA VAL A 575 -5.16 -3.40 -26.00
C VAL A 575 -6.55 -4.05 -26.08
N GLY A 576 -7.60 -3.40 -25.52
CA GLY A 576 -8.99 -3.82 -25.65
C GLY A 576 -9.41 -5.01 -24.78
N GLU A 577 -8.68 -5.32 -23.70
CA GLU A 577 -8.99 -6.42 -22.77
C GLU A 577 -9.96 -6.03 -21.67
N VAL A 578 -9.99 -4.77 -21.29
CA VAL A 578 -10.94 -4.23 -20.30
C VAL A 578 -11.56 -2.95 -20.81
N ASP A 579 -12.87 -2.79 -20.58
CA ASP A 579 -13.58 -1.54 -20.81
C ASP A 579 -13.66 -0.76 -19.49
N LEU A 580 -12.59 -0.03 -19.19
CA LEU A 580 -12.47 0.77 -17.98
C LEU A 580 -11.82 2.12 -18.30
N PRO A 581 -12.60 3.12 -18.74
CA PRO A 581 -12.11 4.40 -19.24
C PRO A 581 -11.17 5.14 -18.26
N SER A 582 -11.44 5.05 -16.95
CA SER A 582 -10.58 5.66 -15.91
C SER A 582 -9.18 5.04 -15.85
N GLY A 583 -9.02 3.78 -16.27
CA GLY A 583 -7.78 3.03 -16.08
C GLY A 583 -7.46 2.73 -14.61
N GLU A 584 -8.44 2.86 -13.70
CA GLU A 584 -8.26 2.63 -12.27
C GLU A 584 -8.90 1.30 -11.84
N PRO A 585 -8.11 0.33 -11.36
CA PRO A 585 -8.61 -0.99 -11.00
C PRO A 585 -9.48 -0.98 -9.74
N PHE A 586 -9.21 -0.05 -8.80
CA PHE A 586 -9.78 -0.03 -7.46
C PHE A 586 -10.41 1.34 -7.16
N ALA A 587 -11.74 1.40 -7.09
CA ALA A 587 -12.47 2.64 -6.80
C ALA A 587 -12.26 3.11 -5.36
N GLY A 588 -12.19 2.18 -4.40
CA GLY A 588 -11.90 2.43 -3.00
C GLY A 588 -10.78 1.55 -2.50
N LEU A 589 -9.87 2.11 -1.71
CA LEU A 589 -8.78 1.40 -1.04
C LEU A 589 -8.85 1.64 0.45
N PHE A 590 -8.70 0.58 1.22
CA PHE A 590 -8.49 0.64 2.65
C PHE A 590 -7.17 -0.03 3.03
N THR A 591 -6.34 0.66 3.82
CA THR A 591 -5.07 0.10 4.31
C THR A 591 -5.18 -0.17 5.80
N GLN A 592 -5.18 -1.46 6.18
CA GLN A 592 -5.28 -1.87 7.57
C GLN A 592 -3.95 -1.73 8.30
N GLY A 593 -4.06 -1.46 9.61
CA GLY A 593 -2.93 -1.59 10.53
C GLY A 593 -2.55 -3.06 10.76
N MET A 594 -1.36 -3.30 11.24
CA MET A 594 -0.80 -4.63 11.45
C MET A 594 -1.22 -5.24 12.79
N VAL A 595 -1.15 -6.56 12.89
CA VAL A 595 -1.18 -7.25 14.18
C VAL A 595 0.26 -7.42 14.64
N THR A 596 0.56 -6.90 15.81
CA THR A 596 1.88 -6.92 16.44
C THR A 596 1.90 -7.90 17.62
N HIS A 597 3.09 -8.38 17.95
CA HIS A 597 3.32 -9.23 19.10
C HIS A 597 4.76 -9.10 19.60
N GLU A 598 4.98 -9.34 20.87
CA GLU A 598 6.31 -9.45 21.45
C GLU A 598 7.17 -10.47 20.71
N THR A 599 8.48 -10.27 20.72
CA THR A 599 9.46 -11.23 20.22
C THR A 599 10.16 -11.93 21.38
N TYR A 600 10.53 -13.19 21.18
CA TYR A 600 11.16 -14.01 22.21
C TYR A 600 12.45 -14.63 21.69
N LYS A 601 13.53 -14.57 22.49
CA LYS A 601 14.78 -15.26 22.21
C LYS A 601 15.17 -16.19 23.35
N SER A 602 15.59 -17.41 23.00
CA SER A 602 16.19 -18.33 23.96
C SER A 602 17.52 -17.79 24.53
N ALA A 603 18.00 -18.38 25.59
CA ALA A 603 19.32 -18.06 26.16
C ALA A 603 20.48 -18.21 25.15
N GLU A 604 20.30 -19.01 24.11
CA GLU A 604 21.23 -19.21 22.99
C GLU A 604 21.02 -18.21 21.82
N GLY A 605 20.14 -17.21 21.97
CA GLY A 605 19.86 -16.18 20.96
C GLY A 605 18.96 -16.63 19.80
N LYS A 606 18.32 -17.81 19.88
CA LYS A 606 17.39 -18.31 18.86
C LYS A 606 16.00 -17.73 19.07
N TRP A 607 15.33 -17.34 17.97
CA TRP A 607 13.92 -16.91 18.01
C TRP A 607 13.02 -18.07 18.43
N LEU A 608 12.10 -17.80 19.36
CA LEU A 608 11.09 -18.74 19.88
C LEU A 608 9.69 -18.31 19.45
N GLU A 609 8.83 -19.29 19.21
CA GLU A 609 7.40 -19.03 18.97
C GLU A 609 6.68 -18.71 20.30
N PRO A 610 5.60 -17.90 20.32
CA PRO A 610 4.81 -17.62 21.51
C PRO A 610 4.32 -18.87 22.23
N SER A 611 4.09 -19.96 21.51
CA SER A 611 3.67 -21.25 22.06
C SER A 611 4.78 -22.02 22.77
N MET A 612 6.04 -21.62 22.64
CA MET A 612 7.19 -22.25 23.28
C MET A 612 7.58 -21.58 24.61
N VAL A 613 6.90 -20.50 24.98
CA VAL A 613 7.19 -19.74 26.18
C VAL A 613 6.03 -19.78 27.18
N ALA A 614 6.36 -19.82 28.48
CA ALA A 614 5.43 -19.66 29.58
C ALA A 614 5.71 -18.35 30.29
N ARG A 615 4.63 -17.61 30.65
CA ARG A 615 4.71 -16.36 31.40
C ARG A 615 4.05 -16.51 32.77
N ASP A 616 4.81 -16.15 33.80
CA ASP A 616 4.27 -16.03 35.17
C ASP A 616 4.65 -14.65 35.71
N GLY A 617 3.68 -13.72 35.67
CA GLY A 617 3.90 -12.31 35.95
C GLY A 617 4.89 -11.69 34.97
N GLU A 618 5.98 -11.14 35.48
CA GLU A 618 7.06 -10.56 34.65
C GLU A 618 8.08 -11.59 34.15
N THR A 619 8.05 -12.81 34.70
CA THR A 619 8.99 -13.86 34.35
C THR A 619 8.53 -14.62 33.13
N VAL A 620 9.37 -14.68 32.09
CA VAL A 620 9.13 -15.45 30.85
C VAL A 620 10.19 -16.52 30.73
N THR A 621 9.74 -17.78 30.56
CA THR A 621 10.61 -18.95 30.47
C THR A 621 10.29 -19.79 29.24
N GLU A 622 11.28 -20.45 28.68
CA GLU A 622 11.11 -21.45 27.63
C GLU A 622 10.53 -22.74 28.24
N ILE A 623 9.40 -23.19 27.72
CA ILE A 623 8.68 -24.36 28.28
C ILE A 623 9.54 -25.62 28.26
N ALA A 624 10.33 -25.84 27.21
CA ALA A 624 11.12 -27.05 27.02
C ALA A 624 12.32 -27.13 27.99
N THR A 625 12.91 -25.99 28.36
CA THR A 625 14.16 -25.93 29.11
C THR A 625 14.03 -25.34 30.52
N GLY A 626 12.93 -24.61 30.78
CA GLY A 626 12.74 -23.83 32.00
C GLY A 626 13.68 -22.61 32.14
N LYS A 627 14.50 -22.32 31.12
CA LYS A 627 15.40 -21.19 31.16
C LYS A 627 14.69 -19.86 30.92
N PRO A 628 15.22 -18.74 31.45
CA PRO A 628 14.72 -17.41 31.15
C PRO A 628 14.80 -17.10 29.64
N VAL A 629 13.81 -16.38 29.15
CA VAL A 629 13.69 -15.92 27.75
C VAL A 629 13.86 -14.40 27.73
N GLU A 630 14.65 -13.91 26.78
CA GLU A 630 14.73 -12.49 26.47
C GLU A 630 13.45 -12.05 25.74
N VAL A 631 12.70 -11.14 26.35
CA VAL A 631 11.52 -10.50 25.73
C VAL A 631 12.00 -9.26 25.01
N GLY A 632 11.80 -9.22 23.70
CA GLY A 632 12.15 -8.10 22.85
C GLY A 632 10.96 -7.24 22.46
N ASP A 633 11.17 -6.34 21.51
CA ASP A 633 10.18 -5.35 21.07
C ASP A 633 8.89 -5.99 20.55
N ILE A 634 7.78 -5.24 20.70
CA ILE A 634 6.48 -5.51 20.08
C ILE A 634 6.57 -5.03 18.63
N ILE A 635 6.60 -5.97 17.69
CA ILE A 635 6.72 -5.70 16.26
C ILE A 635 5.67 -6.45 15.46
N LYS A 636 5.51 -6.09 14.17
CA LYS A 636 4.68 -6.83 13.21
C LYS A 636 4.94 -8.32 13.29
N MET A 637 3.88 -9.11 13.32
CA MET A 637 3.99 -10.58 13.24
C MET A 637 4.69 -11.01 11.96
N SER A 638 5.75 -11.80 12.08
CA SER A 638 6.50 -12.35 10.95
C SER A 638 7.03 -13.74 11.24
N LYS A 639 7.05 -14.60 10.20
CA LYS A 639 7.60 -15.96 10.29
C LYS A 639 9.09 -15.97 10.60
N SER A 640 9.84 -14.99 10.10
CA SER A 640 11.30 -14.86 10.33
C SER A 640 11.65 -14.55 11.78
N LYS A 641 10.80 -13.81 12.49
CA LYS A 641 10.96 -13.50 13.92
C LYS A 641 10.24 -14.50 14.83
N LYS A 642 9.48 -15.43 14.24
CA LYS A 642 8.68 -16.43 14.95
C LYS A 642 7.69 -15.87 15.98
N ASN A 643 7.29 -14.61 15.83
CA ASN A 643 6.33 -13.95 16.73
C ASN A 643 4.88 -14.04 16.22
N THR A 644 4.58 -15.01 15.36
CA THR A 644 3.25 -15.23 14.80
C THR A 644 2.37 -16.03 15.77
N VAL A 645 1.08 -15.65 15.85
CA VAL A 645 0.04 -16.39 16.57
C VAL A 645 -0.78 -17.19 15.57
N ASP A 646 -0.88 -18.50 15.78
CA ASP A 646 -1.60 -19.44 14.93
C ASP A 646 -3.11 -19.32 15.17
N PRO A 647 -3.93 -18.94 14.17
CA PRO A 647 -5.36 -18.83 14.32
C PRO A 647 -6.05 -20.17 14.65
N ASP A 648 -5.53 -21.32 14.21
CA ASP A 648 -6.11 -22.63 14.51
C ASP A 648 -6.19 -22.87 16.02
N LYS A 649 -5.16 -22.45 16.79
CA LYS A 649 -5.16 -22.60 18.25
C LYS A 649 -6.20 -21.68 18.90
N ILE A 650 -6.35 -20.48 18.37
CA ILE A 650 -7.31 -19.51 18.89
C ILE A 650 -8.74 -19.96 18.60
N ILE A 651 -9.00 -20.41 17.37
CA ILE A 651 -10.32 -20.95 16.97
C ILE A 651 -10.68 -22.19 17.79
N ALA A 652 -9.74 -23.12 17.98
CA ALA A 652 -9.97 -24.31 18.79
C ALA A 652 -10.29 -23.99 20.26
N THR A 653 -9.73 -22.90 20.80
CA THR A 653 -9.92 -22.52 22.22
C THR A 653 -11.14 -21.64 22.42
N PHE A 654 -11.36 -20.65 21.55
CA PHE A 654 -12.33 -19.59 21.76
C PHE A 654 -13.39 -19.47 20.66
N GLY A 655 -13.20 -20.12 19.50
CA GLY A 655 -14.04 -20.02 18.32
C GLY A 655 -13.60 -18.90 17.34
N ALA A 656 -14.04 -19.05 16.09
CA ALA A 656 -13.73 -18.14 15.00
C ALA A 656 -14.32 -16.73 15.21
N ASP A 657 -15.58 -16.66 15.69
CA ASP A 657 -16.25 -15.40 15.96
C ASP A 657 -15.52 -14.57 17.04
N THR A 658 -14.91 -15.24 18.02
CA THR A 658 -14.07 -14.60 19.03
C THR A 658 -12.80 -14.00 18.41
N ALA A 659 -12.14 -14.75 17.53
CA ALA A 659 -10.94 -14.29 16.82
C ALA A 659 -11.24 -13.07 15.93
N ARG A 660 -12.35 -13.13 15.16
CA ARG A 660 -12.84 -12.02 14.32
C ARG A 660 -13.16 -10.78 15.15
N TRP A 661 -13.92 -10.96 16.24
CA TRP A 661 -14.27 -9.85 17.13
C TRP A 661 -13.06 -9.14 17.71
N PHE A 662 -12.08 -9.90 18.18
CA PHE A 662 -10.87 -9.33 18.75
C PHE A 662 -10.12 -8.44 17.75
N VAL A 663 -9.84 -8.94 16.55
CA VAL A 663 -9.04 -8.20 15.56
C VAL A 663 -9.74 -6.95 15.01
N LEU A 664 -11.05 -6.82 15.22
CA LEU A 664 -11.87 -5.70 14.77
C LEU A 664 -12.17 -4.67 15.88
N SER A 665 -11.94 -5.00 17.17
CA SER A 665 -12.50 -4.26 18.30
C SER A 665 -11.58 -3.21 18.92
N ASP A 666 -10.27 -3.47 18.99
CA ASP A 666 -9.36 -2.79 19.91
C ASP A 666 -9.05 -1.35 19.51
N SER A 667 -8.84 -1.09 18.23
CA SER A 667 -8.43 0.23 17.73
C SER A 667 -9.03 0.54 16.37
N PRO A 668 -8.96 1.80 15.92
CA PRO A 668 -9.30 2.13 14.53
C PRO A 668 -8.60 1.19 13.55
N PRO A 669 -9.28 0.74 12.49
CA PRO A 669 -8.76 -0.29 11.60
C PRO A 669 -7.42 0.03 10.93
N GLU A 670 -7.08 1.33 10.76
CA GLU A 670 -5.82 1.82 10.19
C GLU A 670 -4.64 1.72 11.17
N ARG A 671 -4.89 1.54 12.47
CA ARG A 671 -3.85 1.45 13.50
C ARG A 671 -3.46 0.02 13.76
N ASP A 672 -2.22 -0.17 14.16
CA ASP A 672 -1.73 -1.46 14.62
C ASP A 672 -2.46 -1.89 15.91
N ILE A 673 -2.61 -3.21 16.08
CA ILE A 673 -3.11 -3.81 17.31
C ILE A 673 -2.11 -4.80 17.87
N GLU A 674 -2.00 -4.83 19.18
CA GLU A 674 -1.22 -5.84 19.86
C GLU A 674 -2.10 -7.05 20.17
N TRP A 675 -1.64 -8.24 19.78
CA TRP A 675 -2.29 -9.47 20.16
C TRP A 675 -2.07 -9.76 21.64
N THR A 676 -3.16 -9.90 22.40
CA THR A 676 -3.13 -10.31 23.81
C THR A 676 -4.14 -11.42 24.11
N GLN A 677 -3.75 -12.39 24.94
CA GLN A 677 -4.64 -13.47 25.35
C GLN A 677 -5.83 -12.95 26.16
N SER A 678 -5.62 -11.97 27.03
CA SER A 678 -6.67 -11.35 27.84
C SER A 678 -7.75 -10.67 27.01
N GLY A 679 -7.36 -10.08 25.86
CA GLY A 679 -8.28 -9.52 24.89
C GLY A 679 -9.16 -10.58 24.23
N ALA A 680 -8.57 -11.71 23.82
CA ALA A 680 -9.32 -12.84 23.27
C ALA A 680 -10.32 -13.43 24.29
N GLU A 681 -9.91 -13.57 25.56
CA GLU A 681 -10.81 -13.98 26.64
C GLU A 681 -11.95 -12.98 26.87
N GLY A 682 -11.67 -11.67 26.77
CA GLY A 682 -12.67 -10.62 26.82
C GLY A 682 -13.72 -10.75 25.71
N ALA A 683 -13.26 -10.99 24.49
CA ALA A 683 -14.11 -11.25 23.33
C ALA A 683 -14.96 -12.52 23.51
N ALA A 684 -14.38 -13.62 24.01
CA ALA A 684 -15.11 -14.85 24.29
C ALA A 684 -16.22 -14.64 25.35
N ARG A 685 -15.95 -13.85 26.40
CA ARG A 685 -17.00 -13.49 27.38
C ARG A 685 -18.14 -12.69 26.75
N PHE A 686 -17.83 -11.84 25.77
CA PHE A 686 -18.87 -11.09 25.06
C PHE A 686 -19.76 -12.02 24.22
N VAL A 687 -19.18 -12.97 23.48
CA VAL A 687 -19.92 -14.01 22.72
C VAL A 687 -20.93 -14.71 23.62
N GLN A 688 -20.52 -15.17 24.81
CA GLN A 688 -21.40 -15.84 25.77
C GLN A 688 -22.50 -14.90 26.30
N ARG A 689 -22.20 -13.61 26.49
CA ARG A 689 -23.20 -12.61 26.90
C ARG A 689 -24.29 -12.38 25.86
N VAL A 690 -23.89 -12.34 24.58
CA VAL A 690 -24.86 -12.21 23.48
C VAL A 690 -25.76 -13.42 23.45
N TRP A 691 -25.21 -14.64 23.52
CA TRP A 691 -25.99 -15.88 23.51
C TRP A 691 -26.99 -15.94 24.68
N ALA A 692 -26.55 -15.64 25.89
CA ALA A 692 -27.40 -15.68 27.08
C ALA A 692 -28.62 -14.74 26.97
N MET A 693 -28.50 -13.62 26.25
CA MET A 693 -29.64 -12.72 26.02
C MET A 693 -30.69 -13.36 25.10
N PHE A 694 -30.28 -14.12 24.09
CA PHE A 694 -31.20 -14.83 23.20
C PHE A 694 -31.85 -16.04 23.91
N ASP A 695 -31.12 -16.73 24.81
CA ASP A 695 -31.61 -17.85 25.58
C ASP A 695 -32.70 -17.44 26.60
N ASP A 696 -32.72 -16.15 27.01
CA ASP A 696 -33.73 -15.57 27.96
C ASP A 696 -35.02 -15.09 27.25
N LEU A 697 -35.13 -15.25 25.95
CA LEU A 697 -36.32 -14.85 25.16
C LEU A 697 -37.39 -15.97 25.17
N PRO A 698 -38.68 -15.63 25.08
CA PRO A 698 -39.74 -16.61 24.93
C PRO A 698 -39.61 -17.43 23.66
N ASP A 699 -40.04 -18.71 23.72
CA ASP A 699 -40.01 -19.61 22.56
C ASP A 699 -41.03 -19.26 21.47
N THR A 700 -42.04 -18.49 21.80
CA THR A 700 -43.14 -18.08 20.90
C THR A 700 -42.90 -16.68 20.39
N LYS A 701 -42.90 -16.52 19.06
CA LYS A 701 -42.80 -15.21 18.43
C LYS A 701 -43.98 -14.35 18.83
N PRO A 702 -43.74 -13.19 19.51
CA PRO A 702 -44.82 -12.30 19.93
C PRO A 702 -45.45 -11.55 18.75
N ALA A 703 -46.57 -10.83 18.99
CA ALA A 703 -47.14 -9.87 18.06
C ALA A 703 -46.18 -8.74 17.71
N ALA A 704 -46.54 -7.91 16.72
CA ALA A 704 -45.73 -6.77 16.33
C ALA A 704 -45.47 -5.81 17.52
N PRO A 705 -44.28 -5.18 17.57
CA PRO A 705 -43.97 -4.22 18.64
C PRO A 705 -44.81 -2.96 18.50
N GLU A 706 -45.16 -2.36 19.67
CA GLU A 706 -46.00 -1.18 19.70
C GLU A 706 -45.38 -0.03 20.50
N GLY A 707 -45.66 1.17 20.07
CA GLY A 707 -45.32 2.41 20.77
C GLY A 707 -43.83 2.76 20.76
N LYS A 708 -43.50 3.84 21.46
CA LYS A 708 -42.14 4.33 21.66
C LYS A 708 -41.67 3.89 23.04
N SER A 709 -40.61 3.06 23.12
CA SER A 709 -39.99 2.67 24.39
C SER A 709 -38.50 2.92 24.33
N ASP A 710 -37.83 2.98 25.47
CA ASP A 710 -36.37 3.22 25.54
C ASP A 710 -35.59 2.12 24.84
N LEU A 711 -36.02 0.87 24.91
CA LEU A 711 -35.39 -0.27 24.24
C LEU A 711 -35.52 -0.17 22.73
N ARG A 712 -36.71 0.17 22.22
CA ARG A 712 -36.90 0.35 20.76
C ARG A 712 -36.07 1.50 20.24
N VAL A 713 -36.12 2.67 20.90
CA VAL A 713 -35.29 3.83 20.53
C VAL A 713 -33.80 3.47 20.50
N ALA A 714 -33.30 2.79 21.55
CA ALA A 714 -31.90 2.37 21.62
C ALA A 714 -31.54 1.39 20.48
N SER A 715 -32.43 0.43 20.17
CA SER A 715 -32.20 -0.58 19.14
C SER A 715 -32.12 0.02 17.73
N HIS A 716 -33.06 0.92 17.40
CA HIS A 716 -33.07 1.59 16.10
C HIS A 716 -31.89 2.58 15.93
N LYS A 717 -31.51 3.29 17.02
CA LYS A 717 -30.30 4.14 17.02
C LYS A 717 -29.03 3.33 16.84
N ALA A 718 -28.89 2.21 17.54
CA ALA A 718 -27.72 1.33 17.42
C ALA A 718 -27.59 0.76 16.01
N ALA A 719 -28.67 0.23 15.42
CA ALA A 719 -28.64 -0.31 14.06
C ALA A 719 -28.25 0.75 13.01
N ALA A 720 -28.77 1.99 13.13
CA ALA A 720 -28.41 3.10 12.25
C ALA A 720 -26.94 3.55 12.44
N ALA A 721 -26.48 3.61 13.67
CA ALA A 721 -25.08 3.97 13.99
C ALA A 721 -24.08 2.93 13.46
N MET A 722 -24.44 1.64 13.57
CA MET A 722 -23.62 0.54 13.04
C MET A 722 -23.57 0.54 11.51
N ASP A 723 -24.71 0.75 10.84
CA ASP A 723 -24.77 0.89 9.38
C ASP A 723 -23.75 1.95 8.91
N LYS A 724 -23.84 3.14 9.50
CA LYS A 724 -22.91 4.24 9.22
C LYS A 724 -21.45 3.91 9.56
N ALA A 725 -21.20 3.29 10.73
CA ALA A 725 -19.85 2.98 11.15
C ALA A 725 -19.16 1.95 10.23
N ILE A 726 -19.91 0.95 9.71
CA ILE A 726 -19.39 -0.01 8.75
C ILE A 726 -19.08 0.68 7.40
N GLU A 727 -19.97 1.53 6.90
CA GLU A 727 -19.74 2.28 5.67
C GLU A 727 -18.51 3.20 5.74
N GLU A 728 -18.21 3.73 6.93
CA GLU A 728 -17.06 4.60 7.20
C GLU A 728 -15.81 3.81 7.66
N PHE A 729 -15.80 2.49 7.58
CA PHE A 729 -14.71 1.62 8.06
C PHE A 729 -14.32 1.82 9.53
N ARG A 730 -15.26 2.27 10.37
CA ARG A 730 -15.08 2.43 11.81
C ARG A 730 -15.58 1.20 12.56
N PHE A 731 -15.01 0.04 12.29
CA PHE A 731 -15.48 -1.26 12.83
C PHE A 731 -15.42 -1.31 14.35
N ASN A 732 -14.40 -0.72 14.97
CA ASN A 732 -14.30 -0.60 16.42
C ASN A 732 -15.43 0.25 17.01
N ALA A 733 -15.89 1.29 16.31
CA ALA A 733 -17.05 2.07 16.73
C ALA A 733 -18.34 1.26 16.62
N ALA A 734 -18.54 0.49 15.54
CA ALA A 734 -19.66 -0.44 15.40
C ALA A 734 -19.67 -1.46 16.56
N ILE A 735 -18.52 -1.98 16.95
CA ILE A 735 -18.37 -2.91 18.07
C ILE A 735 -18.72 -2.23 19.41
N ALA A 736 -18.33 -0.98 19.61
CA ALA A 736 -18.72 -0.22 20.82
C ALA A 736 -20.24 -0.05 20.93
N GLU A 737 -20.94 0.13 19.79
CA GLU A 737 -22.40 0.18 19.75
C GLU A 737 -23.03 -1.15 20.19
N PHE A 738 -22.45 -2.31 19.85
CA PHE A 738 -22.94 -3.59 20.36
C PHE A 738 -22.91 -3.67 21.88
N TYR A 739 -21.85 -3.20 22.52
CA TYR A 739 -21.78 -3.17 23.99
C TYR A 739 -22.85 -2.27 24.60
N THR A 740 -23.06 -1.10 24.00
CA THR A 740 -24.09 -0.14 24.43
C THR A 740 -25.48 -0.72 24.24
N TRP A 741 -25.75 -1.34 23.11
CA TRP A 741 -27.01 -1.95 22.77
C TRP A 741 -27.35 -3.13 23.69
N LEU A 742 -26.36 -4.02 23.93
CA LEU A 742 -26.55 -5.14 24.87
C LEU A 742 -26.90 -4.68 26.28
N ASN A 743 -26.32 -3.57 26.74
CA ASN A 743 -26.68 -2.98 28.03
C ASN A 743 -28.09 -2.39 28.02
N ALA A 744 -28.53 -1.79 26.92
CA ALA A 744 -29.91 -1.30 26.77
C ALA A 744 -30.94 -2.47 26.78
N ILE A 745 -30.64 -3.56 26.06
CA ILE A 745 -31.47 -4.79 26.06
C ILE A 745 -31.58 -5.36 27.48
N LYS A 746 -30.49 -5.42 28.23
CA LYS A 746 -30.51 -5.88 29.61
C LYS A 746 -31.34 -5.00 30.52
N LYS A 747 -31.30 -3.67 30.37
CA LYS A 747 -32.16 -2.73 31.10
C LYS A 747 -33.63 -2.89 30.72
N GLY A 748 -33.91 -3.18 29.45
CA GLY A 748 -35.25 -3.41 28.92
C GLY A 748 -35.82 -4.81 29.22
N ALA A 749 -35.23 -5.60 30.12
CA ALA A 749 -35.74 -6.94 30.46
C ALA A 749 -37.19 -6.99 30.97
N GLY A 750 -37.69 -5.88 31.49
CA GLY A 750 -39.10 -5.72 31.91
C GLY A 750 -40.05 -5.17 30.85
N GLU A 751 -39.57 -4.89 29.65
CA GLU A 751 -40.40 -4.43 28.53
C GLU A 751 -41.25 -5.56 27.94
N PRO A 752 -42.31 -5.21 27.18
CA PRO A 752 -43.13 -6.21 26.48
C PRO A 752 -42.27 -7.14 25.61
N ASP A 753 -42.58 -8.42 25.60
CA ASP A 753 -41.86 -9.42 24.81
C ASP A 753 -41.73 -9.06 23.31
N ALA A 754 -42.73 -8.36 22.74
CA ALA A 754 -42.68 -7.89 21.38
C ALA A 754 -41.52 -6.91 21.12
N ASN A 755 -41.27 -5.97 22.04
CA ASN A 755 -40.16 -5.01 21.96
C ASN A 755 -38.79 -5.70 22.14
N ARG A 756 -38.73 -6.65 23.09
CA ARG A 756 -37.54 -7.47 23.34
C ARG A 756 -37.19 -8.32 22.11
N TYR A 757 -38.21 -8.91 21.48
CA TYR A 757 -38.06 -9.72 20.29
C TYR A 757 -37.62 -8.87 19.08
N GLU A 758 -38.17 -7.66 18.88
CA GLU A 758 -37.74 -6.71 17.86
C GLU A 758 -36.25 -6.37 18.03
N ALA A 759 -35.84 -6.00 19.23
CA ALA A 759 -34.45 -5.69 19.55
C ALA A 759 -33.51 -6.87 19.25
N ALA A 760 -33.92 -8.10 19.63
CA ALA A 760 -33.15 -9.33 19.37
C ALA A 760 -33.09 -9.63 17.86
N SER A 761 -34.17 -9.50 17.12
CA SER A 761 -34.21 -9.69 15.67
C SER A 761 -33.32 -8.70 14.94
N MET A 762 -33.32 -7.42 15.34
CA MET A 762 -32.44 -6.40 14.78
C MET A 762 -30.98 -6.72 15.10
N LEU A 763 -30.67 -7.09 16.35
CA LEU A 763 -29.34 -7.46 16.79
C LEU A 763 -28.80 -8.65 15.98
N ALA A 764 -29.60 -9.74 15.85
CA ALA A 764 -29.21 -10.92 15.08
C ALA A 764 -28.83 -10.58 13.62
N ARG A 765 -29.55 -9.64 12.98
CA ARG A 765 -29.28 -9.20 11.60
C ARG A 765 -28.07 -8.25 11.49
N CYS A 766 -27.66 -7.61 12.58
CA CYS A 766 -26.44 -6.78 12.60
C CYS A 766 -25.18 -7.55 12.97
N LEU A 767 -25.28 -8.76 13.54
CA LEU A 767 -24.16 -9.58 13.97
C LEU A 767 -23.33 -10.21 12.83
N PRO A 768 -23.90 -10.68 11.67
CA PRO A 768 -23.19 -11.48 10.68
C PRO A 768 -21.87 -10.89 10.19
N PRO A 769 -21.67 -9.58 10.02
CA PRO A 769 -20.39 -9.01 9.64
C PRO A 769 -19.26 -9.32 10.64
N PHE A 770 -19.58 -9.43 11.94
CA PHE A 770 -18.59 -9.56 13.01
C PHE A 770 -18.53 -10.98 13.58
N MET A 771 -19.69 -11.60 13.84
CA MET A 771 -19.86 -12.91 14.49
C MET A 771 -20.85 -13.77 13.71
N PRO A 772 -20.49 -14.24 12.49
CA PRO A 772 -21.45 -14.88 11.60
C PRO A 772 -22.07 -16.16 12.13
N HIS A 773 -21.30 -17.01 12.83
CA HIS A 773 -21.81 -18.27 13.34
C HIS A 773 -22.75 -18.07 14.53
N LEU A 774 -22.39 -17.20 15.48
CA LEU A 774 -23.25 -16.82 16.59
C LEU A 774 -24.54 -16.17 16.09
N ALA A 775 -24.44 -15.34 15.02
CA ALA A 775 -25.60 -14.69 14.42
C ALA A 775 -26.61 -15.71 13.91
N GLU A 776 -26.16 -16.76 13.22
CA GLU A 776 -27.03 -17.85 12.73
C GLU A 776 -27.70 -18.60 13.88
N GLU A 777 -26.96 -18.96 14.95
CA GLU A 777 -27.56 -19.61 16.14
C GLU A 777 -28.59 -18.69 16.83
N CYS A 778 -28.27 -17.41 16.97
CA CYS A 778 -29.22 -16.44 17.54
C CYS A 778 -30.47 -16.29 16.68
N TRP A 779 -30.32 -16.27 15.35
CA TRP A 779 -31.46 -16.20 14.43
C TRP A 779 -32.34 -17.44 14.46
N ALA A 780 -31.71 -18.61 14.48
CA ALA A 780 -32.43 -19.88 14.63
C ALA A 780 -33.18 -19.96 15.98
N ARG A 781 -32.55 -19.47 17.07
CA ARG A 781 -33.16 -19.50 18.42
C ARG A 781 -34.43 -18.67 18.53
N ILE A 782 -34.54 -17.57 17.75
CA ILE A 782 -35.76 -16.74 17.70
C ILE A 782 -36.72 -17.17 16.58
N GLY A 783 -36.50 -18.30 15.94
CA GLY A 783 -37.36 -18.80 14.84
C GLY A 783 -37.31 -17.95 13.58
N GLY A 784 -36.14 -17.36 13.27
CA GLY A 784 -35.92 -16.63 12.04
C GLY A 784 -35.96 -17.55 10.82
N GLU A 785 -36.50 -17.07 9.70
CA GLU A 785 -36.60 -17.84 8.46
C GLU A 785 -35.29 -17.77 7.64
N GLY A 786 -34.83 -18.92 7.13
CA GLY A 786 -33.60 -19.04 6.34
C GLY A 786 -32.34 -18.65 7.12
N HIS A 787 -31.29 -18.28 6.38
CA HIS A 787 -30.03 -17.84 6.96
C HIS A 787 -30.04 -16.34 7.29
N VAL A 788 -29.57 -15.96 8.48
CA VAL A 788 -29.43 -14.54 8.83
C VAL A 788 -28.42 -13.83 7.94
N SER A 789 -27.42 -14.56 7.44
CA SER A 789 -26.43 -14.05 6.48
C SER A 789 -27.02 -13.69 5.12
N ALA A 790 -28.27 -14.12 4.84
CA ALA A 790 -29.06 -13.69 3.66
C ALA A 790 -30.15 -12.69 4.01
N ALA A 791 -30.38 -12.41 5.29
CA ALA A 791 -31.43 -11.51 5.74
C ALA A 791 -31.07 -10.04 5.46
N ALA A 792 -32.08 -9.23 5.18
CA ALA A 792 -31.87 -7.79 4.96
C ALA A 792 -31.40 -7.07 6.21
N TRP A 793 -30.50 -6.11 6.06
CA TRP A 793 -30.10 -5.20 7.14
C TRP A 793 -31.32 -4.54 7.77
N PRO A 794 -31.39 -4.40 9.09
CA PRO A 794 -32.58 -3.83 9.73
C PRO A 794 -32.79 -2.37 9.34
N VAL A 795 -33.97 -2.05 8.86
CA VAL A 795 -34.34 -0.67 8.54
C VAL A 795 -34.74 0.04 9.83
N SER A 796 -34.06 1.13 10.14
CA SER A 796 -34.37 1.93 11.34
C SER A 796 -35.59 2.81 11.13
N ASP A 797 -36.52 2.78 12.09
CA ASP A 797 -37.70 3.65 12.09
C ASP A 797 -37.29 5.09 12.40
N GLN A 798 -37.44 5.97 11.42
CA GLN A 798 -37.05 7.39 11.52
C GLN A 798 -37.77 8.13 12.63
N SER A 799 -39.00 7.74 12.99
CA SER A 799 -39.75 8.35 14.10
C SER A 799 -39.11 8.07 15.47
N LEU A 800 -38.40 6.95 15.58
CA LEU A 800 -37.66 6.58 16.80
C LEU A 800 -36.24 7.18 16.85
N LEU A 801 -35.71 7.63 15.70
CA LEU A 801 -34.40 8.29 15.62
C LEU A 801 -34.47 9.79 15.95
N THR A 802 -35.62 10.39 15.83
CA THR A 802 -35.80 11.81 16.21
C THR A 802 -35.72 11.95 17.73
N GLU A 803 -34.73 12.74 18.16
CA GLU A 803 -34.66 13.17 19.57
C GLU A 803 -35.68 14.27 19.78
N ASP A 804 -36.73 13.96 20.57
CA ASP A 804 -37.71 14.96 20.99
C ASP A 804 -37.14 15.86 22.08
N SER A 805 -36.03 15.45 22.70
CA SER A 805 -35.35 16.21 23.76
C SER A 805 -33.87 16.40 23.43
N ILE A 806 -33.29 17.43 23.98
CA ILE A 806 -31.85 17.70 23.89
C ILE A 806 -31.28 17.91 25.30
N THR A 807 -30.19 17.26 25.60
CA THR A 807 -29.47 17.43 26.86
C THR A 807 -28.46 18.56 26.75
N MET A 808 -28.64 19.60 27.54
CA MET A 808 -27.74 20.76 27.56
C MET A 808 -26.98 20.80 28.89
N PRO A 809 -25.64 21.00 28.86
CA PRO A 809 -24.87 21.21 30.07
C PRO A 809 -25.26 22.53 30.72
N ILE A 810 -25.37 22.51 32.05
CA ILE A 810 -25.61 23.71 32.87
C ILE A 810 -24.25 24.13 33.48
N GLN A 811 -23.87 25.36 33.20
CA GLN A 811 -22.71 25.97 33.81
C GLN A 811 -23.10 27.06 34.80
N VAL A 812 -22.29 27.21 35.83
CA VAL A 812 -22.35 28.38 36.74
C VAL A 812 -21.00 29.05 36.74
N ASN A 813 -20.98 30.31 36.31
CA ASN A 813 -19.77 31.10 36.07
C ASN A 813 -18.74 30.34 35.22
N GLY A 814 -19.21 29.67 34.11
CA GLY A 814 -18.36 28.93 33.16
C GLY A 814 -17.94 27.52 33.61
N LYS A 815 -18.26 27.08 34.83
CA LYS A 815 -17.97 25.73 35.31
C LYS A 815 -19.22 24.84 35.26
N ARG A 816 -19.14 23.66 34.61
CA ARG A 816 -20.25 22.69 34.54
C ARG A 816 -20.68 22.25 35.92
N ARG A 817 -22.00 22.33 36.24
CA ARG A 817 -22.59 21.97 37.52
C ARG A 817 -23.74 21.00 37.43
N GLY A 818 -24.25 20.74 36.22
CA GLY A 818 -25.34 19.82 35.96
C GLY A 818 -25.63 19.73 34.48
N GLU A 819 -26.72 19.06 34.15
CA GLU A 819 -27.26 18.99 32.82
C GLU A 819 -28.79 18.96 32.90
N VAL A 820 -29.44 19.45 31.84
CA VAL A 820 -30.88 19.43 31.72
C VAL A 820 -31.29 18.82 30.40
N SER A 821 -32.23 17.90 30.40
CA SER A 821 -32.84 17.33 29.20
C SER A 821 -34.20 17.99 28.98
N VAL A 822 -34.33 18.68 27.83
CA VAL A 822 -35.53 19.43 27.50
C VAL A 822 -35.97 19.14 26.08
N PRO A 823 -37.26 19.21 25.73
CA PRO A 823 -37.74 19.16 24.33
C PRO A 823 -36.97 20.15 23.43
N LYS A 824 -36.66 19.75 22.16
CA LYS A 824 -35.89 20.58 21.24
C LYS A 824 -36.58 21.91 20.92
N ASP A 825 -37.89 21.94 20.94
CA ASP A 825 -38.76 23.06 20.66
C ASP A 825 -39.20 23.83 21.91
N MET A 826 -38.66 23.47 23.10
CA MET A 826 -38.97 24.13 24.36
C MET A 826 -38.60 25.61 24.33
N ALA A 827 -39.52 26.47 24.74
CA ALA A 827 -39.25 27.89 24.82
C ALA A 827 -38.06 28.20 25.75
N LYS A 828 -37.31 29.24 25.41
CA LYS A 828 -36.07 29.60 26.13
C LYS A 828 -36.29 29.81 27.62
N ASP A 829 -37.42 30.42 27.98
CA ASP A 829 -37.76 30.74 29.38
C ASP A 829 -38.10 29.44 30.17
N ASP A 830 -38.72 28.46 29.51
CA ASP A 830 -39.01 27.14 30.11
C ASP A 830 -37.73 26.29 30.26
N VAL A 831 -36.79 26.41 29.31
CA VAL A 831 -35.45 25.80 29.42
C VAL A 831 -34.70 26.38 30.63
N GLU A 832 -34.76 27.70 30.81
CA GLU A 832 -34.16 28.39 31.92
C GLU A 832 -34.78 27.91 33.26
N ALA A 833 -36.10 27.88 33.34
CA ALA A 833 -36.82 27.41 34.52
C ALA A 833 -36.48 25.96 34.90
N THR A 834 -36.42 25.08 33.90
CA THR A 834 -36.07 23.66 34.07
C THR A 834 -34.63 23.48 34.53
N ALA A 835 -33.67 24.23 33.93
CA ALA A 835 -32.27 24.19 34.31
C ALA A 835 -32.03 24.70 35.73
N MET A 836 -32.77 25.67 36.15
CA MET A 836 -32.72 26.22 37.51
C MET A 836 -33.33 25.29 38.57
N ALA A 837 -34.27 24.46 38.15
CA ALA A 837 -34.91 23.48 39.01
C ALA A 837 -34.05 22.21 39.23
N GLU A 838 -33.02 21.99 38.42
CA GLU A 838 -32.15 20.81 38.52
C GLU A 838 -31.49 20.73 39.92
N PRO A 839 -31.66 19.61 40.65
CA PRO A 839 -31.25 19.49 42.07
C PRO A 839 -29.79 19.90 42.33
N ALA A 840 -28.85 19.48 41.47
CA ALA A 840 -27.43 19.80 41.64
C ALA A 840 -27.15 21.29 41.42
N VAL A 841 -27.88 21.92 40.53
CA VAL A 841 -27.74 23.36 40.22
C VAL A 841 -28.43 24.16 41.30
N LYS A 842 -29.63 23.78 41.75
CA LYS A 842 -30.40 24.42 42.80
C LYS A 842 -29.60 24.46 44.13
N ALA A 843 -29.03 23.34 44.53
CA ALA A 843 -28.18 23.24 45.72
C ALA A 843 -26.94 24.15 45.63
N PHE A 844 -26.38 24.35 44.46
CA PHE A 844 -25.23 25.26 44.25
C PHE A 844 -25.62 26.74 44.24
N LEU A 845 -26.84 27.07 43.86
CA LEU A 845 -27.36 28.43 43.81
C LEU A 845 -27.88 28.94 45.14
N GLU A 846 -28.08 28.06 46.11
CA GLU A 846 -28.62 28.43 47.46
C GLU A 846 -27.76 29.55 48.09
N GLY A 847 -28.41 30.63 48.49
CA GLY A 847 -27.77 31.81 49.13
C GLY A 847 -26.98 32.69 48.19
N LYS A 848 -27.07 32.50 46.87
CA LYS A 848 -26.33 33.29 45.84
C LYS A 848 -27.29 34.15 45.01
N THR A 849 -26.83 35.34 44.62
CA THR A 849 -27.60 36.23 43.79
C THR A 849 -27.32 35.96 42.32
N ILE A 850 -28.37 35.58 41.56
CA ILE A 850 -28.27 35.33 40.11
C ILE A 850 -28.28 36.70 39.44
N LYS A 851 -27.24 36.97 38.63
CA LYS A 851 -27.14 38.19 37.81
C LYS A 851 -27.76 38.02 36.44
N LYS A 852 -27.58 36.88 35.83
CA LYS A 852 -28.08 36.62 34.49
C LYS A 852 -28.06 35.10 34.19
N VAL A 853 -29.05 34.62 33.43
CA VAL A 853 -29.06 33.30 32.83
C VAL A 853 -28.98 33.45 31.32
N ILE A 854 -28.05 32.71 30.70
CA ILE A 854 -27.81 32.73 29.26
C ILE A 854 -28.13 31.34 28.76
N VAL A 855 -29.23 31.23 28.06
CA VAL A 855 -29.61 30.01 27.33
C VAL A 855 -29.18 30.15 25.86
N VAL A 856 -28.28 29.26 25.42
CA VAL A 856 -27.96 29.07 24.01
C VAL A 856 -28.70 27.84 23.55
N PRO A 857 -29.81 27.99 22.78
CA PRO A 857 -30.65 26.88 22.39
C PRO A 857 -29.82 25.72 21.79
N GLY A 858 -30.10 24.52 22.25
CA GLY A 858 -29.42 23.32 21.75
C GLY A 858 -27.94 23.15 22.15
N ARG A 859 -27.39 24.06 22.97
CA ARG A 859 -25.96 24.00 23.31
C ARG A 859 -25.65 24.03 24.80
N ILE A 860 -26.13 25.03 25.50
CA ILE A 860 -25.69 25.24 26.89
C ILE A 860 -26.63 26.20 27.65
N VAL A 861 -26.77 26.01 28.95
CA VAL A 861 -27.30 27.01 29.86
C VAL A 861 -26.18 27.49 30.79
N ASN A 862 -25.87 28.80 30.79
CA ASN A 862 -24.86 29.36 31.67
C ASN A 862 -25.51 30.37 32.67
N ILE A 863 -25.41 30.08 33.96
CA ILE A 863 -25.93 30.87 35.06
C ILE A 863 -24.78 31.74 35.60
N VAL A 864 -24.95 33.04 35.57
CA VAL A 864 -23.97 33.99 36.14
C VAL A 864 -24.45 34.42 37.49
N ILE A 865 -23.65 34.16 38.51
CA ILE A 865 -23.93 34.53 39.93
C ILE A 865 -22.93 35.62 40.38
N ALA A 866 -23.36 36.40 41.42
CA ALA A 866 -22.50 37.38 42.07
C ALA A 866 -21.43 36.73 42.92
#